data_8dd04931a6a43315241a00d95cb434b7
#
_entry.id   8dd04931a6a43315241a00d95cb434b7
#
_cell.length_a   1.000
_cell.length_b   1.000
_cell.length_c   1.000
_cell.angle_alpha   90.00
_cell.angle_beta   90.00
_cell.angle_gamma   90.00
#
_symmetry.space_group_name_H-M   'P 1'
#
loop_
_entity.id
_entity.type
_entity.pdbx_description
1 polymer ?
#
loop_
_entity_poly.entity_id
_entity_poly.type
_entity_poly.pdbx_seq_one_letter_code
_entity_poly.pdbx_strand_id
1 'polypeptide(L)'
;MRLPPVRFLPSSAAPAVVDANARIARLARTGNMEGARAAFEAMPLRTTASYNALLAGYFRNNLPDAALRVFHRMPSRDLASYNALISGLSLRRHTLPDAAAALATIPYPPSVVSFTSLLRGYVRHGLLADAIQLFRQMPERNHISYTVLLGGFLDAGRVDEARALFDEMPDKDVVAWTAMLSGYCKAGRIAEARVLFDEMPKKNVVSWTAMVSGYAQNGQVNLARKLFEVMPERNEVSWTAMLFGYIQVGRVEDAEELFNAMPEHPLPACNAMIVGFGQRGMVDAAKSVFERMHEKDDGTWSAIIKAYEQNEFLMEALSTFRKMLHDGIRPNYPSVVSILTVCAALAVLDYGREVHAAMLRCSFDKDVFAMSALITMYIKCGNLDKAKKVFSMFEPKDVVMWNSMITGYAQHGLGEEALRIFDDMRLVGMVPDRITYVGALTACSYTGKVKEGRDIFNSMDTNSAIRPGAEHYSCMVDLLGRAGCLEEALDLIKTMPVEPDAVIWGALMGACRMHKNAEIAEVAARKLLELEPGNAGPYVLLSHIYTSTGRWEDASEMRKFISSRHLNKSPGCSWIEYGKRVHLFTSGEVLAHPEHAIILKMLEKLDGLLMESGYSADGSFVLHDVDEEQKTHSLRYHSERQAVAYGLLKVPEGMPIRVMKNLRVCGDCHSAIKLIAKITSREIVLRDANRFHHFNDGFCSCKDYW
;
A
#
# COMPACT_ATOMS: atom_id res chain seq x y z
N MET A 1 -49.41 12.68 -35.20
CA MET A 1 -50.41 11.65 -34.85
C MET A 1 -51.02 12.02 -33.51
N ARG A 2 -52.35 12.29 -33.49
CA ARG A 2 -53.13 12.64 -32.30
C ARG A 2 -53.32 11.38 -31.46
N LEU A 3 -52.96 11.42 -30.16
CA LEU A 3 -53.26 10.36 -29.22
C LEU A 3 -54.74 10.38 -28.84
N PRO A 4 -55.40 9.20 -28.64
CA PRO A 4 -56.83 9.15 -28.30
C PRO A 4 -57.08 9.61 -26.85
N PRO A 5 -58.32 10.05 -26.51
CA PRO A 5 -58.67 10.61 -25.23
C PRO A 5 -58.63 9.57 -24.11
N VAL A 6 -58.30 10.03 -22.90
CA VAL A 6 -58.25 9.25 -21.64
C VAL A 6 -59.64 8.64 -21.39
N ARG A 7 -59.78 7.31 -21.51
CA ARG A 7 -60.97 6.59 -21.08
C ARG A 7 -60.84 6.23 -19.57
N PHE A 8 -61.86 6.60 -18.81
CA PHE A 8 -62.01 6.14 -17.43
C PHE A 8 -62.13 4.61 -17.37
N LEU A 9 -61.46 4.00 -16.42
CA LEU A 9 -61.34 2.55 -16.29
C LEU A 9 -62.65 1.87 -15.84
N PRO A 10 -63.07 0.75 -16.45
CA PRO A 10 -63.93 -0.22 -15.79
C PRO A 10 -63.21 -0.92 -14.66
N SER A 11 -63.87 -1.22 -13.57
CA SER A 11 -63.37 -1.84 -12.34
C SER A 11 -62.58 -3.18 -12.56
N SER A 12 -62.77 -3.85 -13.68
CA SER A 12 -62.11 -5.08 -14.09
C SER A 12 -60.70 -4.94 -14.71
N ALA A 13 -60.33 -3.73 -15.13
CA ALA A 13 -59.03 -3.46 -15.77
C ALA A 13 -57.91 -3.08 -14.76
N ALA A 14 -58.27 -2.79 -13.54
CA ALA A 14 -57.31 -2.36 -12.49
C ALA A 14 -56.27 -3.43 -12.11
N PRO A 15 -56.63 -4.74 -11.93
CA PRO A 15 -55.64 -5.77 -11.58
C PRO A 15 -54.58 -5.99 -12.66
N ALA A 16 -54.97 -6.04 -13.93
CA ALA A 16 -54.06 -6.25 -15.05
C ALA A 16 -53.04 -5.12 -15.22
N VAL A 17 -53.42 -3.87 -14.94
CA VAL A 17 -52.50 -2.71 -14.96
C VAL A 17 -51.52 -2.76 -13.77
N VAL A 18 -51.95 -3.20 -12.57
CA VAL A 18 -51.12 -3.34 -11.42
C VAL A 18 -50.08 -4.45 -11.65
N ASP A 19 -50.46 -5.59 -12.21
CA ASP A 19 -49.55 -6.68 -12.54
C ASP A 19 -48.53 -6.27 -13.62
N ALA A 20 -48.94 -5.54 -14.61
CA ALA A 20 -48.05 -5.00 -15.66
C ALA A 20 -47.04 -4.00 -15.05
N ASN A 21 -47.45 -3.12 -14.16
CA ASN A 21 -46.57 -2.18 -13.46
C ASN A 21 -45.58 -2.92 -12.58
N ALA A 22 -46.02 -3.97 -11.86
CA ALA A 22 -45.13 -4.82 -11.04
C ALA A 22 -44.10 -5.57 -11.91
N ARG A 23 -44.51 -6.04 -13.09
CA ARG A 23 -43.63 -6.66 -14.08
C ARG A 23 -42.57 -5.68 -14.59
N ILE A 24 -42.96 -4.46 -14.98
CA ILE A 24 -42.03 -3.39 -15.38
C ILE A 24 -41.00 -3.12 -14.28
N ALA A 25 -41.47 -2.93 -13.04
CA ALA A 25 -40.59 -2.68 -11.90
C ALA A 25 -39.64 -3.84 -11.61
N ARG A 26 -40.07 -5.11 -11.78
CA ARG A 26 -39.24 -6.29 -11.60
C ARG A 26 -38.16 -6.38 -12.68
N LEU A 27 -38.53 -6.22 -13.96
CA LEU A 27 -37.58 -6.24 -15.08
C LEU A 27 -36.55 -5.11 -14.96
N ALA A 28 -36.97 -3.92 -14.54
CA ALA A 28 -36.06 -2.80 -14.27
C ALA A 28 -35.11 -3.08 -13.10
N ARG A 29 -35.55 -3.83 -12.08
CA ARG A 29 -34.66 -4.24 -10.95
C ARG A 29 -33.57 -5.23 -11.38
N THR A 30 -33.85 -6.07 -12.35
CA THR A 30 -32.87 -7.05 -12.88
C THR A 30 -32.01 -6.48 -14.02
N GLY A 31 -32.09 -5.18 -14.30
CA GLY A 31 -31.32 -4.53 -15.38
C GLY A 31 -31.88 -4.70 -16.78
N ASN A 32 -32.94 -5.49 -16.96
CA ASN A 32 -33.55 -5.74 -18.28
C ASN A 32 -34.48 -4.58 -18.69
N MET A 33 -33.87 -3.47 -19.11
CA MET A 33 -34.65 -2.27 -19.53
C MET A 33 -35.35 -2.42 -20.87
N GLU A 34 -34.83 -3.27 -21.76
CA GLU A 34 -35.52 -3.61 -23.04
C GLU A 34 -36.81 -4.37 -22.77
N GLY A 35 -36.74 -5.38 -21.91
CA GLY A 35 -37.93 -6.13 -21.46
C GLY A 35 -38.93 -5.26 -20.70
N ALA A 36 -38.45 -4.34 -19.84
CA ALA A 36 -39.32 -3.39 -19.14
C ALA A 36 -40.05 -2.44 -20.12
N ARG A 37 -39.35 -1.94 -21.14
CA ARG A 37 -39.90 -1.11 -22.19
C ARG A 37 -40.91 -1.89 -23.04
N ALA A 38 -40.58 -3.10 -23.47
CA ALA A 38 -41.49 -3.96 -24.23
C ALA A 38 -42.78 -4.26 -23.45
N ALA A 39 -42.64 -4.57 -22.14
CA ALA A 39 -43.80 -4.78 -21.26
C ALA A 39 -44.66 -3.50 -21.16
N PHE A 40 -44.06 -2.33 -21.07
CA PHE A 40 -44.77 -1.04 -21.07
C PHE A 40 -45.46 -0.77 -22.43
N GLU A 41 -44.81 -1.04 -23.56
CA GLU A 41 -45.36 -0.84 -24.89
C GLU A 41 -46.52 -1.80 -25.19
N ALA A 42 -46.49 -3.02 -24.63
CA ALA A 42 -47.58 -4.02 -24.78
C ALA A 42 -48.80 -3.71 -23.92
N MET A 43 -48.77 -2.72 -23.03
CA MET A 43 -49.91 -2.39 -22.18
C MET A 43 -51.03 -1.74 -23.02
N PRO A 44 -52.26 -2.26 -22.98
CA PRO A 44 -53.39 -1.69 -23.67
C PRO A 44 -53.82 -0.32 -23.10
N LEU A 45 -53.58 -0.11 -21.82
CA LEU A 45 -53.82 1.15 -21.11
C LEU A 45 -52.62 1.51 -20.26
N ARG A 46 -52.04 2.68 -20.49
CA ARG A 46 -50.88 3.20 -19.77
C ARG A 46 -51.34 4.31 -18.83
N THR A 47 -51.15 4.08 -17.54
CA THR A 47 -51.48 5.05 -16.47
C THR A 47 -50.24 5.89 -16.11
N THR A 48 -50.43 6.99 -15.38
CA THR A 48 -49.31 7.78 -14.81
C THR A 48 -48.38 6.90 -13.96
N ALA A 49 -48.95 5.94 -13.24
CA ALA A 49 -48.17 4.98 -12.45
C ALA A 49 -47.28 4.08 -13.34
N SER A 50 -47.78 3.68 -14.55
CA SER A 50 -46.99 2.89 -15.48
C SER A 50 -45.77 3.67 -16.03
N TYR A 51 -45.98 4.95 -16.36
CA TYR A 51 -44.88 5.84 -16.72
C TYR A 51 -43.90 6.07 -15.61
N ASN A 52 -44.40 6.29 -14.37
CA ASN A 52 -43.55 6.48 -13.20
C ASN A 52 -42.70 5.24 -12.88
N ALA A 53 -43.24 4.02 -13.04
CA ALA A 53 -42.50 2.78 -12.89
C ALA A 53 -41.35 2.64 -13.92
N LEU A 54 -41.64 2.98 -15.18
CA LEU A 54 -40.62 2.95 -16.24
C LEU A 54 -39.55 4.04 -16.03
N LEU A 55 -39.97 5.26 -15.65
CA LEU A 55 -39.11 6.40 -15.33
C LEU A 55 -38.11 6.04 -14.22
N ALA A 56 -38.61 5.50 -13.10
CA ALA A 56 -37.79 5.05 -12.00
C ALA A 56 -36.82 3.92 -12.40
N GLY A 57 -37.28 3.04 -13.30
CA GLY A 57 -36.47 1.98 -13.88
C GLY A 57 -35.27 2.52 -14.68
N TYR A 58 -35.48 3.49 -15.55
CA TYR A 58 -34.41 4.11 -16.33
C TYR A 58 -33.37 4.82 -15.43
N PHE A 59 -33.80 5.58 -14.44
CA PHE A 59 -32.87 6.21 -13.50
C PHE A 59 -32.05 5.20 -12.70
N ARG A 60 -32.68 4.10 -12.23
CA ARG A 60 -32.00 3.02 -11.51
C ARG A 60 -30.92 2.35 -12.37
N ASN A 61 -31.18 2.19 -13.68
CA ASN A 61 -30.26 1.56 -14.61
C ASN A 61 -29.32 2.54 -15.32
N ASN A 62 -29.16 3.72 -14.75
CA ASN A 62 -28.17 4.71 -15.20
C ASN A 62 -28.43 5.30 -16.60
N LEU A 63 -29.70 5.41 -17.01
CA LEU A 63 -30.15 5.89 -18.32
C LEU A 63 -31.02 7.17 -18.21
N PRO A 64 -30.45 8.33 -17.77
CA PRO A 64 -31.21 9.55 -17.48
C PRO A 64 -31.87 10.15 -18.75
N ASP A 65 -31.19 10.10 -19.91
CA ASP A 65 -31.76 10.65 -21.15
C ASP A 65 -33.00 9.90 -21.59
N ALA A 66 -33.02 8.57 -21.37
CA ALA A 66 -34.23 7.77 -21.66
C ALA A 66 -35.34 8.09 -20.66
N ALA A 67 -34.99 8.31 -19.39
CA ALA A 67 -35.95 8.73 -18.36
C ALA A 67 -36.57 10.10 -18.70
N LEU A 68 -35.76 11.08 -19.08
CA LEU A 68 -36.25 12.40 -19.50
C LEU A 68 -37.16 12.32 -20.72
N ARG A 69 -36.82 11.51 -21.73
CA ARG A 69 -37.71 11.30 -22.89
C ARG A 69 -39.06 10.71 -22.50
N VAL A 70 -39.07 9.77 -21.54
CA VAL A 70 -40.32 9.20 -21.01
C VAL A 70 -41.12 10.26 -20.28
N PHE A 71 -40.49 11.05 -19.42
CA PHE A 71 -41.16 12.12 -18.67
C PHE A 71 -41.77 13.16 -19.60
N HIS A 72 -41.07 13.59 -20.65
CA HIS A 72 -41.60 14.56 -21.64
C HIS A 72 -42.76 14.00 -22.47
N ARG A 73 -42.80 12.68 -22.70
CA ARG A 73 -43.87 12.00 -23.44
C ARG A 73 -45.09 11.64 -22.60
N MET A 74 -45.08 11.88 -21.29
CA MET A 74 -46.23 11.61 -20.43
C MET A 74 -47.42 12.49 -20.80
N PRO A 75 -48.60 11.92 -21.02
CA PRO A 75 -49.83 12.68 -21.35
C PRO A 75 -50.29 13.59 -20.19
N SER A 76 -50.13 13.10 -18.96
CA SER A 76 -50.39 13.85 -17.74
C SER A 76 -49.30 13.55 -16.73
N ARG A 77 -48.93 14.53 -15.93
CA ARG A 77 -47.90 14.43 -14.88
C ARG A 77 -48.53 14.79 -13.56
N ASP A 78 -48.35 13.94 -12.57
CA ASP A 78 -48.79 14.16 -11.21
C ASP A 78 -47.57 14.49 -10.30
N LEU A 79 -47.84 14.82 -9.05
CA LEU A 79 -46.80 15.10 -8.08
C LEU A 79 -45.81 13.91 -7.93
N ALA A 80 -46.30 12.65 -8.04
CA ALA A 80 -45.43 11.45 -7.98
C ALA A 80 -44.50 11.38 -9.21
N SER A 81 -44.92 11.84 -10.38
CA SER A 81 -44.06 11.91 -11.58
C SER A 81 -42.88 12.88 -11.37
N TYR A 82 -43.17 14.08 -10.82
CA TYR A 82 -42.14 15.07 -10.52
C TYR A 82 -41.23 14.56 -9.40
N ASN A 83 -41.72 13.90 -8.36
CA ASN A 83 -40.94 13.32 -7.32
C ASN A 83 -39.98 12.22 -7.83
N ALA A 84 -40.47 11.38 -8.74
CA ALA A 84 -39.65 10.36 -9.39
C ALA A 84 -38.55 10.98 -10.28
N LEU A 85 -38.89 12.07 -11.00
CA LEU A 85 -37.91 12.83 -11.79
C LEU A 85 -36.84 13.46 -10.89
N ILE A 86 -37.21 14.22 -9.87
CA ILE A 86 -36.30 14.89 -8.95
C ILE A 86 -35.40 13.86 -8.25
N SER A 87 -36.00 12.80 -7.73
CA SER A 87 -35.24 11.72 -7.09
C SER A 87 -34.22 11.07 -8.03
N GLY A 88 -34.61 10.83 -9.28
CA GLY A 88 -33.75 10.24 -10.31
C GLY A 88 -32.60 11.16 -10.73
N LEU A 89 -32.89 12.44 -10.99
CA LEU A 89 -31.87 13.44 -11.33
C LEU A 89 -30.91 13.72 -10.15
N SER A 90 -31.39 13.60 -8.93
CA SER A 90 -30.58 13.80 -7.69
C SER A 90 -29.54 12.70 -7.45
N LEU A 91 -29.55 11.61 -8.22
CA LEU A 91 -28.55 10.54 -8.10
C LEU A 91 -27.16 10.94 -8.58
N ARG A 92 -27.04 11.99 -9.40
CA ARG A 92 -25.78 12.42 -10.03
C ARG A 92 -25.52 13.90 -9.83
N ARG A 93 -24.26 14.25 -9.61
CA ARG A 93 -23.84 15.62 -9.36
C ARG A 93 -24.17 16.58 -10.53
N HIS A 94 -23.92 16.16 -11.77
CA HIS A 94 -24.10 17.01 -12.95
C HIS A 94 -25.59 17.26 -13.32
N THR A 95 -26.54 16.43 -12.85
CA THR A 95 -27.98 16.61 -13.06
C THR A 95 -28.71 17.27 -11.88
N LEU A 96 -28.00 17.67 -10.83
CA LEU A 96 -28.60 18.38 -9.71
C LEU A 96 -29.23 19.74 -10.08
N PRO A 97 -28.62 20.55 -10.97
CA PRO A 97 -29.26 21.78 -11.43
C PRO A 97 -30.64 21.52 -12.12
N ASP A 98 -30.73 20.44 -12.91
CA ASP A 98 -31.99 20.05 -13.56
C ASP A 98 -33.02 19.55 -12.55
N ALA A 99 -32.57 18.87 -11.48
CA ALA A 99 -33.45 18.47 -10.36
C ALA A 99 -34.02 19.68 -9.63
N ALA A 100 -33.18 20.70 -9.39
CA ALA A 100 -33.61 21.96 -8.76
C ALA A 100 -34.57 22.74 -9.66
N ALA A 101 -34.30 22.80 -10.98
CA ALA A 101 -35.20 23.39 -11.96
C ALA A 101 -36.54 22.64 -12.03
N ALA A 102 -36.52 21.30 -11.97
CA ALA A 102 -37.72 20.48 -11.93
C ALA A 102 -38.56 20.77 -10.67
N LEU A 103 -37.94 20.97 -9.50
CA LEU A 103 -38.63 21.36 -8.26
C LEU A 103 -39.30 22.73 -8.41
N ALA A 104 -38.63 23.70 -9.02
CA ALA A 104 -39.16 25.05 -9.23
C ALA A 104 -40.29 25.11 -10.24
N THR A 105 -40.37 24.13 -11.16
CA THR A 105 -41.36 24.10 -12.26
C THR A 105 -42.57 23.19 -11.97
N ILE A 106 -42.67 22.62 -10.77
CA ILE A 106 -43.84 21.81 -10.40
C ILE A 106 -45.09 22.67 -10.42
N PRO A 107 -46.13 22.29 -11.16
CA PRO A 107 -47.37 23.08 -11.25
C PRO A 107 -48.32 22.90 -10.04
N TYR A 108 -47.87 22.15 -9.03
CA TYR A 108 -48.57 21.87 -7.80
C TYR A 108 -47.73 22.34 -6.60
N PRO A 109 -48.30 22.52 -5.39
CA PRO A 109 -47.49 22.77 -4.21
C PRO A 109 -46.49 21.61 -3.99
N PRO A 110 -45.16 21.87 -4.01
CA PRO A 110 -44.17 20.82 -3.80
C PRO A 110 -44.36 20.18 -2.41
N SER A 111 -44.33 18.86 -2.37
CA SER A 111 -44.43 18.12 -1.10
C SER A 111 -43.10 18.04 -0.34
N VAL A 112 -43.16 17.69 0.91
CA VAL A 112 -41.98 17.39 1.73
C VAL A 112 -41.10 16.33 1.03
N VAL A 113 -41.70 15.38 0.30
CA VAL A 113 -40.98 14.34 -0.44
C VAL A 113 -40.19 14.95 -1.61
N SER A 114 -40.75 15.96 -2.32
CA SER A 114 -40.07 16.65 -3.42
C SER A 114 -38.78 17.32 -2.92
N PHE A 115 -38.90 18.10 -1.84
CA PHE A 115 -37.78 18.77 -1.20
C PHE A 115 -36.75 17.79 -0.62
N THR A 116 -37.21 16.75 0.10
CA THR A 116 -36.32 15.77 0.72
C THR A 116 -35.53 14.96 -0.31
N SER A 117 -36.12 14.70 -1.49
CA SER A 117 -35.43 14.02 -2.59
C SER A 117 -34.25 14.84 -3.13
N LEU A 118 -34.43 16.14 -3.34
CA LEU A 118 -33.37 17.05 -3.77
C LEU A 118 -32.35 17.28 -2.64
N LEU A 119 -32.82 17.46 -1.39
CA LEU A 119 -31.98 17.60 -0.20
C LEU A 119 -31.00 16.42 -0.06
N ARG A 120 -31.51 15.19 -0.23
CA ARG A 120 -30.70 13.99 -0.21
C ARG A 120 -29.65 13.98 -1.35
N GLY A 121 -29.99 14.51 -2.51
CA GLY A 121 -29.07 14.70 -3.62
C GLY A 121 -27.93 15.65 -3.28
N TYR A 122 -28.22 16.83 -2.72
CA TYR A 122 -27.20 17.79 -2.31
C TYR A 122 -26.28 17.23 -1.24
N VAL A 123 -26.84 16.59 -0.19
CA VAL A 123 -26.05 15.95 0.87
C VAL A 123 -25.16 14.87 0.32
N ARG A 124 -25.68 13.97 -0.52
CA ARG A 124 -24.92 12.87 -1.13
C ARG A 124 -23.71 13.34 -1.92
N HIS A 125 -23.79 14.49 -2.57
CA HIS A 125 -22.72 15.06 -3.39
C HIS A 125 -21.87 16.10 -2.66
N GLY A 126 -22.00 16.23 -1.34
CA GLY A 126 -21.22 17.13 -0.51
C GLY A 126 -21.55 18.63 -0.69
N LEU A 127 -22.68 18.95 -1.31
CA LEU A 127 -23.15 20.34 -1.53
C LEU A 127 -23.95 20.82 -0.31
N LEU A 128 -23.28 20.87 0.85
CA LEU A 128 -23.94 21.14 2.13
C LEU A 128 -24.54 22.56 2.22
N ALA A 129 -23.92 23.55 1.58
CA ALA A 129 -24.44 24.93 1.54
C ALA A 129 -25.80 24.98 0.84
N ASP A 130 -25.93 24.34 -0.31
CA ASP A 130 -27.17 24.25 -1.07
C ASP A 130 -28.23 23.44 -0.32
N ALA A 131 -27.81 22.38 0.36
CA ALA A 131 -28.67 21.58 1.24
C ALA A 131 -29.27 22.39 2.39
N ILE A 132 -28.47 23.21 3.06
CA ILE A 132 -28.92 24.10 4.15
C ILE A 132 -29.90 25.15 3.60
N GLN A 133 -29.58 25.76 2.45
CA GLN A 133 -30.44 26.75 1.83
C GLN A 133 -31.78 26.14 1.43
N LEU A 134 -31.77 24.96 0.81
CA LEU A 134 -33.00 24.24 0.45
C LEU A 134 -33.84 23.89 1.67
N PHE A 135 -33.21 23.38 2.74
CA PHE A 135 -33.88 23.01 3.97
C PHE A 135 -34.57 24.24 4.66
N ARG A 136 -33.93 25.42 4.59
CA ARG A 136 -34.52 26.66 5.10
C ARG A 136 -35.75 27.11 4.31
N GLN A 137 -35.79 26.80 3.01
CA GLN A 137 -36.90 27.13 2.10
C GLN A 137 -38.08 26.16 2.20
N MET A 138 -37.92 25.00 2.89
CA MET A 138 -39.00 24.02 3.04
C MET A 138 -40.17 24.60 3.85
N PRO A 139 -41.41 24.60 3.32
CA PRO A 139 -42.59 25.08 4.05
C PRO A 139 -42.90 24.20 5.25
N GLU A 140 -42.75 22.89 5.09
CA GLU A 140 -42.93 21.90 6.15
C GLU A 140 -41.70 20.99 6.20
N ARG A 141 -41.31 20.62 7.44
CA ARG A 141 -40.18 19.77 7.71
C ARG A 141 -40.60 18.54 8.50
N ASN A 142 -40.18 17.37 8.13
CA ASN A 142 -40.46 16.13 8.84
C ASN A 142 -39.16 15.51 9.37
N HIS A 143 -39.28 14.48 10.22
CA HIS A 143 -38.14 13.77 10.79
C HIS A 143 -37.14 13.30 9.73
N ILE A 144 -37.61 12.90 8.51
CA ILE A 144 -36.72 12.45 7.44
C ILE A 144 -35.87 13.60 6.89
N SER A 145 -36.47 14.81 6.69
CA SER A 145 -35.69 15.96 6.18
C SER A 145 -34.63 16.42 7.19
N TYR A 146 -34.95 16.40 8.48
CA TYR A 146 -33.97 16.65 9.54
C TYR A 146 -32.87 15.61 9.55
N THR A 147 -33.22 14.32 9.50
CA THR A 147 -32.22 13.21 9.56
C THR A 147 -31.30 13.24 8.34
N VAL A 148 -31.79 13.57 7.15
CA VAL A 148 -30.97 13.73 5.94
C VAL A 148 -29.95 14.86 6.10
N LEU A 149 -30.37 16.03 6.57
CA LEU A 149 -29.46 17.16 6.77
C LEU A 149 -28.49 16.90 7.94
N LEU A 150 -28.96 16.27 9.02
CA LEU A 150 -28.15 15.82 10.14
C LEU A 150 -27.01 14.93 9.66
N GLY A 151 -27.30 13.93 8.83
CA GLY A 151 -26.30 13.08 8.19
C GLY A 151 -25.28 13.89 7.39
N GLY A 152 -25.75 14.87 6.62
CA GLY A 152 -24.89 15.78 5.84
C GLY A 152 -23.91 16.59 6.71
N PHE A 153 -24.35 17.12 7.84
CA PHE A 153 -23.46 17.79 8.79
C PHE A 153 -22.43 16.84 9.39
N LEU A 154 -22.86 15.63 9.79
CA LEU A 154 -21.98 14.63 10.39
C LEU A 154 -20.93 14.11 9.40
N ASP A 155 -21.30 13.87 8.15
CA ASP A 155 -20.37 13.46 7.09
C ASP A 155 -19.35 14.56 6.73
N ALA A 156 -19.74 15.83 6.90
CA ALA A 156 -18.85 16.99 6.76
C ALA A 156 -18.01 17.31 8.01
N GLY A 157 -18.11 16.52 9.09
CA GLY A 157 -17.41 16.74 10.34
C GLY A 157 -17.95 17.93 11.17
N ARG A 158 -19.09 18.52 10.79
CA ARG A 158 -19.70 19.70 11.46
C ARG A 158 -20.64 19.25 12.61
N VAL A 159 -20.03 18.63 13.63
CA VAL A 159 -20.77 17.93 14.70
C VAL A 159 -21.60 18.86 15.57
N ASP A 160 -21.13 20.09 15.83
CA ASP A 160 -21.87 21.05 16.69
C ASP A 160 -23.14 21.57 16.00
N GLU A 161 -23.07 21.77 14.67
CA GLU A 161 -24.25 22.17 13.88
C GLU A 161 -25.23 21.00 13.71
N ALA A 162 -24.70 19.77 13.60
CA ALA A 162 -25.52 18.57 13.65
C ALA A 162 -26.26 18.48 14.99
N ARG A 163 -25.59 18.78 16.12
CA ARG A 163 -26.21 18.78 17.45
C ARG A 163 -27.31 19.86 17.57
N ALA A 164 -27.02 21.07 17.10
CA ALA A 164 -28.03 22.14 17.12
C ALA A 164 -29.28 21.75 16.32
N LEU A 165 -29.09 21.18 15.12
CA LEU A 165 -30.18 20.70 14.28
C LEU A 165 -30.95 19.55 14.95
N PHE A 166 -30.25 18.63 15.62
CA PHE A 166 -30.86 17.54 16.36
C PHE A 166 -31.70 18.05 17.50
N ASP A 167 -31.24 19.09 18.21
CA ASP A 167 -32.00 19.68 19.34
C ASP A 167 -33.25 20.39 18.86
N GLU A 168 -33.25 21.02 17.68
CA GLU A 168 -34.42 21.65 17.04
C GLU A 168 -35.47 20.65 16.54
N MET A 169 -35.13 19.35 16.41
CA MET A 169 -36.09 18.34 15.91
C MET A 169 -37.27 18.18 16.84
N PRO A 170 -38.53 18.37 16.37
CA PRO A 170 -39.73 18.21 17.19
C PRO A 170 -39.89 16.76 17.66
N ASP A 171 -39.76 15.82 16.75
CA ASP A 171 -39.84 14.37 17.02
C ASP A 171 -38.55 13.68 16.63
N LYS A 172 -37.84 13.19 17.63
CA LYS A 172 -36.58 12.46 17.45
C LYS A 172 -36.83 10.96 17.37
N ASP A 173 -36.71 10.40 16.15
CA ASP A 173 -36.80 8.96 15.96
C ASP A 173 -35.49 8.25 16.33
N VAL A 174 -35.54 6.92 16.43
CA VAL A 174 -34.37 6.09 16.76
C VAL A 174 -33.23 6.29 15.73
N VAL A 175 -33.56 6.62 14.47
CA VAL A 175 -32.58 6.82 13.41
C VAL A 175 -31.78 8.12 13.65
N ALA A 176 -32.47 9.22 14.04
CA ALA A 176 -31.84 10.50 14.37
C ALA A 176 -30.90 10.36 15.59
N TRP A 177 -31.38 9.70 16.66
CA TRP A 177 -30.57 9.39 17.85
C TRP A 177 -29.32 8.59 17.51
N THR A 178 -29.46 7.51 16.70
CA THR A 178 -28.36 6.65 16.32
C THR A 178 -27.38 7.35 15.37
N ALA A 179 -27.87 8.19 14.47
CA ALA A 179 -27.01 8.99 13.59
C ALA A 179 -26.14 9.96 14.39
N MET A 180 -26.75 10.72 15.33
CA MET A 180 -26.02 11.66 16.17
C MET A 180 -25.01 10.94 17.09
N LEU A 181 -25.40 9.80 17.68
CA LEU A 181 -24.53 8.94 18.46
C LEU A 181 -23.30 8.50 17.66
N SER A 182 -23.52 7.96 16.45
CA SER A 182 -22.45 7.53 15.54
C SER A 182 -21.55 8.70 15.13
N GLY A 183 -22.13 9.88 14.93
CA GLY A 183 -21.40 11.10 14.62
C GLY A 183 -20.45 11.53 15.74
N TYR A 184 -20.91 11.54 16.97
CA TYR A 184 -20.05 11.80 18.14
C TYR A 184 -18.93 10.75 18.27
N CYS A 185 -19.24 9.46 18.09
CA CYS A 185 -18.25 8.40 18.15
C CYS A 185 -17.15 8.56 17.09
N LYS A 186 -17.52 8.86 15.83
CA LYS A 186 -16.57 9.12 14.73
C LYS A 186 -15.70 10.36 15.00
N ALA A 187 -16.26 11.39 15.62
CA ALA A 187 -15.53 12.61 15.96
C ALA A 187 -14.64 12.47 17.23
N GLY A 188 -14.59 11.30 17.86
CA GLY A 188 -13.85 11.09 19.10
C GLY A 188 -14.50 11.69 20.36
N ARG A 189 -15.71 12.26 20.24
CA ARG A 189 -16.44 12.92 21.33
C ARG A 189 -17.24 11.89 22.15
N ILE A 190 -16.52 10.91 22.73
CA ILE A 190 -17.13 9.72 23.37
C ILE A 190 -17.92 10.05 24.62
N ALA A 191 -17.51 11.07 25.39
CA ALA A 191 -18.24 11.49 26.57
C ALA A 191 -19.67 11.96 26.23
N GLU A 192 -19.79 12.79 25.19
CA GLU A 192 -21.09 13.30 24.71
C GLU A 192 -21.91 12.18 24.04
N ALA A 193 -21.25 11.28 23.33
CA ALA A 193 -21.90 10.07 22.80
C ALA A 193 -22.52 9.24 23.92
N ARG A 194 -21.82 9.10 25.06
CA ARG A 194 -22.33 8.36 26.23
C ARG A 194 -23.53 9.04 26.85
N VAL A 195 -23.48 10.35 27.08
CA VAL A 195 -24.61 11.12 27.59
C VAL A 195 -25.81 10.96 26.66
N LEU A 196 -25.61 11.12 25.35
CA LEU A 196 -26.67 10.99 24.37
C LEU A 196 -27.30 9.58 24.39
N PHE A 197 -26.44 8.54 24.48
CA PHE A 197 -26.91 7.16 24.58
C PHE A 197 -27.74 6.93 25.85
N ASP A 198 -27.34 7.49 26.98
CA ASP A 198 -28.09 7.33 28.24
C ASP A 198 -29.43 8.05 28.20
N GLU A 199 -29.52 9.23 27.58
CA GLU A 199 -30.74 10.03 27.36
C GLU A 199 -31.71 9.38 26.35
N MET A 200 -31.25 8.44 25.51
CA MET A 200 -32.06 7.83 24.45
C MET A 200 -33.27 7.07 25.05
N PRO A 201 -34.52 7.43 24.70
CA PRO A 201 -35.72 6.85 25.32
C PRO A 201 -35.91 5.37 25.04
N LYS A 202 -35.59 4.95 23.82
CA LYS A 202 -35.67 3.54 23.40
C LYS A 202 -34.36 3.15 22.73
N LYS A 203 -33.63 2.26 23.36
CA LYS A 203 -32.38 1.71 22.84
C LYS A 203 -32.67 0.43 22.06
N ASN A 204 -32.12 0.31 20.85
CA ASN A 204 -32.19 -0.88 20.02
C ASN A 204 -30.78 -1.48 19.79
N VAL A 205 -30.71 -2.65 19.18
CA VAL A 205 -29.43 -3.33 18.89
C VAL A 205 -28.45 -2.42 18.12
N VAL A 206 -28.97 -1.55 17.21
CA VAL A 206 -28.13 -0.64 16.42
C VAL A 206 -27.49 0.43 17.29
N SER A 207 -28.23 1.04 18.22
CA SER A 207 -27.70 2.05 19.15
C SER A 207 -26.68 1.46 20.13
N TRP A 208 -26.93 0.26 20.65
CA TRP A 208 -25.97 -0.46 21.47
C TRP A 208 -24.68 -0.75 20.70
N THR A 209 -24.82 -1.31 19.48
CA THR A 209 -23.68 -1.60 18.60
C THR A 209 -22.89 -0.34 18.23
N ALA A 210 -23.58 0.78 17.96
CA ALA A 210 -22.92 2.05 17.67
C ALA A 210 -22.06 2.54 18.85
N MET A 211 -22.56 2.42 20.08
CA MET A 211 -21.81 2.81 21.27
C MET A 211 -20.64 1.86 21.58
N VAL A 212 -20.84 0.54 21.45
CA VAL A 212 -19.77 -0.46 21.57
C VAL A 212 -18.67 -0.19 20.56
N SER A 213 -19.03 0.01 19.28
CA SER A 213 -18.09 0.36 18.22
C SER A 213 -17.38 1.68 18.50
N GLY A 214 -18.12 2.69 19.00
CA GLY A 214 -17.55 3.98 19.36
C GLY A 214 -16.49 3.89 20.44
N TYR A 215 -16.75 3.18 21.52
CA TYR A 215 -15.74 2.91 22.55
C TYR A 215 -14.55 2.13 21.99
N ALA A 216 -14.79 1.08 21.22
CA ALA A 216 -13.76 0.24 20.63
C ALA A 216 -12.83 1.05 19.71
N GLN A 217 -13.38 1.82 18.76
CA GLN A 217 -12.64 2.64 17.80
C GLN A 217 -11.80 3.74 18.46
N ASN A 218 -12.23 4.22 19.64
CA ASN A 218 -11.50 5.24 20.39
C ASN A 218 -10.58 4.64 21.48
N GLY A 219 -10.24 3.36 21.38
CA GLY A 219 -9.28 2.69 22.27
C GLY A 219 -9.80 2.37 23.67
N GLN A 220 -11.06 2.67 23.96
CA GLN A 220 -11.68 2.45 25.29
C GLN A 220 -12.29 1.05 25.40
N VAL A 221 -11.50 0.03 25.05
CA VAL A 221 -11.96 -1.36 24.88
C VAL A 221 -12.60 -1.94 26.15
N ASN A 222 -12.10 -1.58 27.33
CA ASN A 222 -12.69 -2.06 28.60
C ASN A 222 -14.11 -1.53 28.82
N LEU A 223 -14.41 -0.29 28.40
CA LEU A 223 -15.77 0.26 28.47
C LEU A 223 -16.65 -0.36 27.38
N ALA A 224 -16.09 -0.59 26.19
CA ALA A 224 -16.78 -1.33 25.13
C ALA A 224 -17.19 -2.75 25.62
N ARG A 225 -16.29 -3.47 26.28
CA ARG A 225 -16.55 -4.81 26.83
C ARG A 225 -17.66 -4.79 27.88
N LYS A 226 -17.59 -3.88 28.85
CA LYS A 226 -18.65 -3.73 29.88
C LYS A 226 -20.02 -3.46 29.24
N LEU A 227 -20.04 -2.61 28.21
CA LEU A 227 -21.29 -2.29 27.52
C LEU A 227 -21.80 -3.48 26.70
N PHE A 228 -20.90 -4.20 26.04
CA PHE A 228 -21.22 -5.40 25.28
C PHE A 228 -21.80 -6.52 26.18
N GLU A 229 -21.31 -6.64 27.43
CA GLU A 229 -21.79 -7.66 28.39
C GLU A 229 -23.21 -7.39 28.88
N VAL A 230 -23.58 -6.11 29.04
CA VAL A 230 -24.93 -5.73 29.44
C VAL A 230 -25.91 -5.53 28.28
N MET A 231 -25.44 -5.73 27.04
CA MET A 231 -26.25 -5.61 25.82
C MET A 231 -27.33 -6.72 25.80
N PRO A 232 -28.62 -6.37 25.66
CA PRO A 232 -29.73 -7.34 25.74
C PRO A 232 -29.67 -8.40 24.62
N GLU A 233 -29.37 -7.95 23.41
CA GLU A 233 -29.23 -8.81 22.23
C GLU A 233 -27.95 -8.45 21.47
N ARG A 234 -27.15 -9.44 21.12
CA ARG A 234 -25.91 -9.29 20.40
C ARG A 234 -26.08 -9.79 18.97
N ASN A 235 -25.64 -9.00 17.99
CA ASN A 235 -25.63 -9.38 16.59
C ASN A 235 -24.16 -9.52 16.07
N GLU A 236 -23.99 -10.05 14.88
CA GLU A 236 -22.69 -10.22 14.23
C GLU A 236 -21.85 -8.94 14.23
N VAL A 237 -22.51 -7.77 14.03
CA VAL A 237 -21.83 -6.46 13.98
C VAL A 237 -21.27 -6.08 15.35
N SER A 238 -22.00 -6.34 16.44
CA SER A 238 -21.52 -6.05 17.79
C SER A 238 -20.35 -6.93 18.22
N TRP A 239 -20.40 -8.22 17.88
CA TRP A 239 -19.28 -9.14 18.09
C TRP A 239 -18.05 -8.71 17.31
N THR A 240 -18.21 -8.45 16.01
CA THR A 240 -17.13 -8.00 15.13
C THR A 240 -16.52 -6.66 15.58
N ALA A 241 -17.34 -5.72 16.05
CA ALA A 241 -16.87 -4.45 16.58
C ALA A 241 -15.97 -4.63 17.82
N MET A 242 -16.33 -5.54 18.73
CA MET A 242 -15.49 -5.88 19.88
C MET A 242 -14.18 -6.54 19.48
N LEU A 243 -14.20 -7.46 18.50
CA LEU A 243 -13.00 -8.09 17.96
C LEU A 243 -12.03 -7.04 17.39
N PHE A 244 -12.53 -6.14 16.54
CA PHE A 244 -11.74 -5.05 16.00
C PHE A 244 -11.16 -4.15 17.10
N GLY A 245 -11.95 -3.84 18.13
CA GLY A 245 -11.49 -3.06 19.27
C GLY A 245 -10.31 -3.71 20.00
N TYR A 246 -10.39 -5.00 20.29
CA TYR A 246 -9.29 -5.74 20.92
C TYR A 246 -8.05 -5.81 20.03
N ILE A 247 -8.23 -6.06 18.73
CA ILE A 247 -7.12 -6.12 17.76
C ILE A 247 -6.42 -4.76 17.65
N GLN A 248 -7.16 -3.65 17.57
CA GLN A 248 -6.58 -2.30 17.48
C GLN A 248 -5.69 -1.94 18.67
N VAL A 249 -6.07 -2.34 19.88
CA VAL A 249 -5.26 -2.10 21.09
C VAL A 249 -4.21 -3.20 21.33
N GLY A 250 -4.07 -4.17 20.42
CA GLY A 250 -3.09 -5.23 20.50
C GLY A 250 -3.42 -6.34 21.50
N ARG A 251 -4.67 -6.46 21.96
CA ARG A 251 -5.14 -7.50 22.90
C ARG A 251 -5.70 -8.70 22.11
N VAL A 252 -4.83 -9.39 21.37
CA VAL A 252 -5.25 -10.44 20.43
C VAL A 252 -5.74 -11.69 21.17
N GLU A 253 -5.21 -11.97 22.34
CA GLU A 253 -5.63 -13.10 23.19
C GLU A 253 -7.11 -12.94 23.63
N ASP A 254 -7.51 -11.74 24.04
CA ASP A 254 -8.90 -11.44 24.37
C ASP A 254 -9.81 -11.49 23.13
N ALA A 255 -9.29 -11.10 21.96
CA ALA A 255 -10.02 -11.23 20.71
C ALA A 255 -10.23 -12.70 20.34
N GLU A 256 -9.25 -13.56 20.55
CA GLU A 256 -9.34 -15.00 20.29
C GLU A 256 -10.37 -15.66 21.24
N GLU A 257 -10.34 -15.33 22.53
CA GLU A 257 -11.34 -15.81 23.49
C GLU A 257 -12.75 -15.39 23.06
N LEU A 258 -12.91 -14.13 22.68
CA LEU A 258 -14.19 -13.59 22.21
C LEU A 258 -14.65 -14.26 20.92
N PHE A 259 -13.72 -14.48 19.97
CA PHE A 259 -13.99 -15.15 18.70
C PHE A 259 -14.47 -16.60 18.92
N ASN A 260 -13.81 -17.34 19.82
CA ASN A 260 -14.19 -18.71 20.15
C ASN A 260 -15.55 -18.79 20.89
N ALA A 261 -15.97 -17.70 21.55
CA ALA A 261 -17.26 -17.61 22.20
C ALA A 261 -18.41 -17.19 21.26
N MET A 262 -18.10 -16.81 20.00
CA MET A 262 -19.12 -16.41 19.03
C MET A 262 -19.94 -17.64 18.57
N PRO A 263 -21.29 -17.51 18.48
CA PRO A 263 -22.15 -18.59 17.97
C PRO A 263 -21.86 -18.95 16.51
N GLU A 264 -21.55 -17.96 15.69
CA GLU A 264 -21.22 -18.08 14.27
C GLU A 264 -20.01 -17.22 13.96
N HIS A 265 -19.23 -17.64 12.97
CA HIS A 265 -18.01 -16.93 12.54
C HIS A 265 -18.22 -16.29 11.17
N PRO A 266 -18.87 -15.12 11.09
CA PRO A 266 -19.09 -14.43 9.82
C PRO A 266 -17.79 -13.95 9.20
N LEU A 267 -17.77 -13.79 7.87
CA LEU A 267 -16.59 -13.35 7.11
C LEU A 267 -15.85 -12.15 7.74
N PRO A 268 -16.54 -11.05 8.16
CA PRO A 268 -15.85 -9.92 8.77
C PRO A 268 -15.11 -10.26 10.07
N ALA A 269 -15.65 -11.15 10.89
CA ALA A 269 -15.00 -11.57 12.14
C ALA A 269 -13.76 -12.44 11.86
N CYS A 270 -13.87 -13.40 10.93
CA CYS A 270 -12.73 -14.20 10.49
C CYS A 270 -11.62 -13.32 9.88
N ASN A 271 -11.98 -12.38 9.00
CA ASN A 271 -11.03 -11.44 8.41
C ASN A 271 -10.34 -10.58 9.48
N ALA A 272 -11.08 -10.10 10.48
CA ALA A 272 -10.52 -9.37 11.61
C ALA A 272 -9.49 -10.21 12.38
N MET A 273 -9.79 -11.47 12.67
CA MET A 273 -8.86 -12.38 13.37
C MET A 273 -7.62 -12.66 12.55
N ILE A 274 -7.73 -12.89 11.23
CA ILE A 274 -6.57 -13.06 10.35
C ILE A 274 -5.65 -11.83 10.41
N VAL A 275 -6.22 -10.63 10.35
CA VAL A 275 -5.47 -9.38 10.49
C VAL A 275 -4.81 -9.25 11.86
N GLY A 276 -5.56 -9.55 12.93
CA GLY A 276 -5.05 -9.46 14.30
C GLY A 276 -3.88 -10.43 14.56
N PHE A 277 -4.03 -11.67 14.15
CA PHE A 277 -2.96 -12.67 14.24
C PHE A 277 -1.74 -12.27 13.40
N GLY A 278 -1.95 -11.73 12.18
CA GLY A 278 -0.89 -11.23 11.33
C GLY A 278 -0.08 -10.10 11.98
N GLN A 279 -0.75 -9.15 12.63
CA GLN A 279 -0.11 -8.02 13.34
C GLN A 279 0.75 -8.47 14.54
N ARG A 280 0.44 -9.61 15.15
CA ARG A 280 1.18 -10.19 16.29
C ARG A 280 2.23 -11.23 15.88
N GLY A 281 2.40 -11.48 14.58
CA GLY A 281 3.32 -12.50 14.09
C GLY A 281 2.82 -13.95 14.25
N MET A 282 1.55 -14.14 14.64
CA MET A 282 0.94 -15.46 14.84
C MET A 282 0.43 -16.03 13.50
N VAL A 283 1.35 -16.22 12.55
CA VAL A 283 1.03 -16.55 11.15
C VAL A 283 0.32 -17.89 11.03
N ASP A 284 0.70 -18.90 11.83
CA ASP A 284 0.07 -20.22 11.81
C ASP A 284 -1.41 -20.17 12.28
N ALA A 285 -1.72 -19.33 13.27
CA ALA A 285 -3.08 -19.09 13.72
C ALA A 285 -3.91 -18.41 12.62
N ALA A 286 -3.36 -17.37 11.97
CA ALA A 286 -4.00 -16.69 10.83
C ALA A 286 -4.30 -17.68 9.70
N LYS A 287 -3.33 -18.53 9.35
CA LYS A 287 -3.47 -19.59 8.35
C LYS A 287 -4.56 -20.61 8.74
N SER A 288 -4.60 -21.04 10.00
CA SER A 288 -5.60 -21.98 10.49
C SER A 288 -7.03 -21.43 10.38
N VAL A 289 -7.25 -20.14 10.70
CA VAL A 289 -8.55 -19.47 10.50
C VAL A 289 -8.90 -19.45 9.01
N PHE A 290 -7.97 -19.01 8.15
CA PHE A 290 -8.16 -18.95 6.71
C PHE A 290 -8.52 -20.32 6.10
N GLU A 291 -7.85 -21.40 6.49
CA GLU A 291 -8.10 -22.75 5.95
C GLU A 291 -9.45 -23.31 6.36
N ARG A 292 -9.91 -23.02 7.59
CA ARG A 292 -11.22 -23.48 8.10
C ARG A 292 -12.41 -22.76 7.49
N MET A 293 -12.21 -21.58 6.89
CA MET A 293 -13.31 -20.84 6.25
C MET A 293 -13.81 -21.57 5.00
N HIS A 294 -15.12 -21.79 4.91
CA HIS A 294 -15.77 -22.39 3.74
C HIS A 294 -15.89 -21.39 2.57
N GLU A 295 -16.29 -20.16 2.88
CA GLU A 295 -16.41 -19.08 1.92
C GLU A 295 -15.28 -18.06 2.16
N LYS A 296 -14.66 -17.59 1.08
CA LYS A 296 -13.56 -16.64 1.10
C LYS A 296 -13.82 -15.56 0.08
N ASP A 297 -13.96 -14.32 0.54
CA ASP A 297 -14.07 -13.15 -0.33
C ASP A 297 -12.68 -12.54 -0.63
N ASP A 298 -12.67 -11.52 -1.47
CA ASP A 298 -11.44 -10.77 -1.80
C ASP A 298 -10.78 -10.13 -0.56
N GLY A 299 -11.57 -9.76 0.46
CA GLY A 299 -11.12 -9.28 1.75
C GLY A 299 -10.35 -10.33 2.54
N THR A 300 -10.87 -11.58 2.57
CA THR A 300 -10.21 -12.72 3.23
C THR A 300 -8.84 -13.02 2.62
N TRP A 301 -8.78 -13.08 1.28
CA TRP A 301 -7.52 -13.29 0.59
C TRP A 301 -6.52 -12.16 0.83
N SER A 302 -6.98 -10.91 0.83
CA SER A 302 -6.13 -9.77 1.15
C SER A 302 -5.57 -9.82 2.57
N ALA A 303 -6.41 -10.20 3.54
CA ALA A 303 -6.01 -10.28 4.95
C ALA A 303 -4.87 -11.28 5.16
N ILE A 304 -4.98 -12.49 4.59
CA ILE A 304 -3.93 -13.51 4.74
C ILE A 304 -2.66 -13.15 3.96
N ILE A 305 -2.78 -12.58 2.75
CA ILE A 305 -1.64 -12.11 1.97
C ILE A 305 -0.89 -11.01 2.75
N LYS A 306 -1.62 -10.08 3.37
CA LYS A 306 -1.03 -9.02 4.19
C LYS A 306 -0.36 -9.57 5.44
N ALA A 307 -0.96 -10.56 6.08
CA ALA A 307 -0.35 -11.25 7.23
C ALA A 307 0.99 -11.91 6.86
N TYR A 308 1.04 -12.60 5.72
CA TYR A 308 2.29 -13.18 5.22
C TYR A 308 3.33 -12.11 4.86
N GLU A 309 2.94 -11.02 4.17
CA GLU A 309 3.84 -9.92 3.80
C GLU A 309 4.48 -9.28 5.05
N GLN A 310 3.68 -8.95 6.06
CA GLN A 310 4.15 -8.29 7.28
C GLN A 310 5.11 -9.14 8.12
N ASN A 311 5.02 -10.46 8.00
CA ASN A 311 5.82 -11.42 8.77
C ASN A 311 6.91 -12.10 7.93
N GLU A 312 7.25 -11.54 6.77
CA GLU A 312 8.32 -12.00 5.89
C GLU A 312 8.12 -13.41 5.29
N PHE A 313 6.90 -13.96 5.35
CA PHE A 313 6.53 -15.20 4.65
C PHE A 313 6.22 -14.91 3.17
N LEU A 314 7.23 -14.38 2.47
CA LEU A 314 7.06 -13.78 1.16
C LEU A 314 6.69 -14.81 0.07
N MET A 315 7.19 -16.02 0.16
CA MET A 315 6.88 -17.09 -0.81
C MET A 315 5.44 -17.61 -0.62
N GLU A 316 4.98 -17.68 0.61
CA GLU A 316 3.61 -18.03 0.97
C GLU A 316 2.63 -16.97 0.46
N ALA A 317 2.98 -15.69 0.59
CA ALA A 317 2.18 -14.59 0.03
C ALA A 317 2.01 -14.73 -1.49
N LEU A 318 3.11 -14.99 -2.24
CA LEU A 318 3.07 -15.20 -3.69
C LEU A 318 2.21 -16.43 -4.07
N SER A 319 2.38 -17.54 -3.38
CA SER A 319 1.63 -18.77 -3.64
C SER A 319 0.14 -18.58 -3.37
N THR A 320 -0.18 -17.85 -2.30
CA THR A 320 -1.57 -17.53 -1.91
C THR A 320 -2.24 -16.61 -2.94
N PHE A 321 -1.54 -15.59 -3.43
CA PHE A 321 -2.08 -14.72 -4.48
C PHE A 321 -2.33 -15.48 -5.79
N ARG A 322 -1.45 -16.40 -6.17
CA ARG A 322 -1.69 -17.26 -7.32
C ARG A 322 -2.92 -18.14 -7.16
N LYS A 323 -3.10 -18.69 -5.96
CA LYS A 323 -4.29 -19.48 -5.65
C LYS A 323 -5.55 -18.62 -5.74
N MET A 324 -5.53 -17.39 -5.22
CA MET A 324 -6.63 -16.42 -5.37
C MET A 324 -7.02 -16.21 -6.85
N LEU A 325 -6.03 -16.01 -7.72
CA LEU A 325 -6.27 -15.84 -9.17
C LEU A 325 -6.79 -17.10 -9.83
N HIS A 326 -6.26 -18.28 -9.44
CA HIS A 326 -6.69 -19.59 -9.96
C HIS A 326 -8.14 -19.88 -9.58
N ASP A 327 -8.56 -19.54 -8.38
CA ASP A 327 -9.92 -19.73 -7.87
C ASP A 327 -10.90 -18.67 -8.46
N GLY A 328 -10.43 -17.83 -9.39
CA GLY A 328 -11.24 -16.86 -10.11
C GLY A 328 -11.62 -15.62 -9.30
N ILE A 329 -11.06 -15.44 -8.10
CA ILE A 329 -11.32 -14.27 -7.26
C ILE A 329 -10.56 -13.07 -7.82
N ARG A 330 -11.27 -11.97 -8.04
CA ARG A 330 -10.66 -10.73 -8.51
C ARG A 330 -9.82 -10.09 -7.39
N PRO A 331 -8.55 -9.76 -7.66
CA PRO A 331 -7.76 -9.03 -6.68
C PRO A 331 -8.40 -7.67 -6.37
N ASN A 332 -8.37 -7.31 -5.10
CA ASN A 332 -8.69 -5.97 -4.65
C ASN A 332 -7.41 -5.12 -4.50
N TYR A 333 -7.59 -3.84 -4.23
CA TYR A 333 -6.49 -2.89 -4.07
C TYR A 333 -5.43 -3.33 -3.03
N PRO A 334 -5.80 -3.68 -1.77
CA PRO A 334 -4.82 -4.09 -0.77
C PRO A 334 -3.99 -5.32 -1.18
N SER A 335 -4.60 -6.34 -1.78
CA SER A 335 -3.89 -7.54 -2.21
C SER A 335 -2.86 -7.24 -3.30
N VAL A 336 -3.20 -6.37 -4.25
CA VAL A 336 -2.28 -5.95 -5.32
C VAL A 336 -1.07 -5.21 -4.76
N VAL A 337 -1.29 -4.22 -3.88
CA VAL A 337 -0.21 -3.45 -3.27
C VAL A 337 0.70 -4.34 -2.44
N SER A 338 0.14 -5.22 -1.61
CA SER A 338 0.92 -6.17 -0.81
C SER A 338 1.78 -7.09 -1.68
N ILE A 339 1.22 -7.62 -2.76
CA ILE A 339 1.99 -8.51 -3.66
C ILE A 339 3.06 -7.75 -4.45
N LEU A 340 2.81 -6.51 -4.86
CA LEU A 340 3.86 -5.68 -5.48
C LEU A 340 5.01 -5.43 -4.49
N THR A 341 4.70 -5.20 -3.21
CA THR A 341 5.71 -5.07 -2.14
C THR A 341 6.52 -6.37 -1.98
N VAL A 342 5.83 -7.52 -1.96
CA VAL A 342 6.48 -8.83 -1.91
C VAL A 342 7.38 -9.07 -3.12
N CYS A 343 6.90 -8.76 -4.33
CA CYS A 343 7.69 -8.86 -5.57
C CYS A 343 8.93 -7.96 -5.52
N ALA A 344 8.80 -6.76 -4.95
CA ALA A 344 9.90 -5.82 -4.77
C ALA A 344 10.94 -6.33 -3.75
N ALA A 345 10.50 -6.94 -2.65
CA ALA A 345 11.37 -7.49 -1.62
C ALA A 345 12.18 -8.70 -2.13
N LEU A 346 11.51 -9.64 -2.79
CA LEU A 346 12.14 -10.82 -3.39
C LEU A 346 12.86 -10.52 -4.71
N ALA A 347 12.60 -9.33 -5.30
CA ALA A 347 13.06 -8.91 -6.62
C ALA A 347 12.67 -9.89 -7.75
N VAL A 348 11.44 -10.43 -7.68
CA VAL A 348 10.89 -11.38 -8.64
C VAL A 348 10.13 -10.65 -9.75
N LEU A 349 10.81 -10.41 -10.86
CA LEU A 349 10.31 -9.56 -11.95
C LEU A 349 9.14 -10.20 -12.71
N ASP A 350 9.20 -11.51 -12.97
CA ASP A 350 8.17 -12.18 -13.77
C ASP A 350 6.83 -12.24 -13.02
N TYR A 351 6.87 -12.46 -11.71
CA TYR A 351 5.68 -12.31 -10.87
C TYR A 351 5.15 -10.88 -10.87
N GLY A 352 6.04 -9.90 -10.76
CA GLY A 352 5.67 -8.48 -10.84
C GLY A 352 4.98 -8.12 -12.14
N ARG A 353 5.40 -8.72 -13.28
CA ARG A 353 4.73 -8.55 -14.58
C ARG A 353 3.33 -9.20 -14.60
N GLU A 354 3.16 -10.38 -14.00
CA GLU A 354 1.84 -11.02 -13.86
C GLU A 354 0.88 -10.14 -13.04
N VAL A 355 1.36 -9.56 -11.94
CA VAL A 355 0.57 -8.63 -11.11
C VAL A 355 0.23 -7.36 -11.88
N HIS A 356 1.16 -6.77 -12.62
CA HIS A 356 0.90 -5.61 -13.49
C HIS A 356 -0.20 -5.92 -14.51
N ALA A 357 -0.16 -7.09 -15.17
CA ALA A 357 -1.20 -7.51 -16.08
C ALA A 357 -2.57 -7.70 -15.37
N ALA A 358 -2.58 -8.18 -14.13
CA ALA A 358 -3.81 -8.27 -13.33
C ALA A 358 -4.36 -6.88 -12.96
N MET A 359 -3.50 -5.94 -12.59
CA MET A 359 -3.88 -4.53 -12.33
C MET A 359 -4.61 -3.90 -13.51
N LEU A 360 -4.08 -4.08 -14.74
CA LEU A 360 -4.70 -3.55 -15.96
C LEU A 360 -6.09 -4.15 -16.18
N ARG A 361 -6.26 -5.46 -15.96
CA ARG A 361 -7.57 -6.12 -16.07
C ARG A 361 -8.58 -5.66 -15.01
N CYS A 362 -8.11 -5.25 -13.84
CA CYS A 362 -8.95 -4.76 -12.75
C CYS A 362 -9.12 -3.24 -12.76
N SER A 363 -8.55 -2.52 -13.73
CA SER A 363 -8.59 -1.06 -13.87
C SER A 363 -7.98 -0.31 -12.68
N PHE A 364 -6.91 -0.85 -12.07
CA PHE A 364 -6.10 -0.16 -11.03
C PHE A 364 -5.01 0.73 -11.63
N ASP A 365 -4.89 0.80 -12.93
CA ASP A 365 -3.95 1.66 -13.67
C ASP A 365 -4.21 3.17 -13.51
N LYS A 366 -5.33 3.54 -12.89
CA LYS A 366 -5.70 4.93 -12.56
C LYS A 366 -5.50 5.27 -11.07
N ASP A 367 -5.12 4.30 -10.26
CA ASP A 367 -4.90 4.51 -8.84
C ASP A 367 -3.45 4.91 -8.56
N VAL A 368 -3.26 6.06 -7.90
CA VAL A 368 -1.95 6.67 -7.63
C VAL A 368 -1.08 5.76 -6.77
N PHE A 369 -1.64 5.17 -5.72
CA PHE A 369 -0.88 4.33 -4.79
C PHE A 369 -0.48 2.99 -5.41
N ALA A 370 -1.38 2.39 -6.21
CA ALA A 370 -1.07 1.16 -6.94
C ALA A 370 0.03 1.38 -7.96
N MET A 371 0.01 2.54 -8.64
CA MET A 371 1.05 2.91 -9.61
C MET A 371 2.39 3.22 -8.92
N SER A 372 2.38 3.85 -7.75
CA SER A 372 3.58 4.08 -6.94
C SER A 372 4.22 2.75 -6.49
N ALA A 373 3.40 1.80 -6.04
CA ALA A 373 3.86 0.45 -5.69
C ALA A 373 4.45 -0.29 -6.90
N LEU A 374 3.82 -0.14 -8.07
CA LEU A 374 4.28 -0.74 -9.32
C LEU A 374 5.64 -0.17 -9.77
N ILE A 375 5.83 1.15 -9.71
CA ILE A 375 7.11 1.82 -10.00
C ILE A 375 8.18 1.27 -9.06
N THR A 376 7.90 1.23 -7.75
CA THR A 376 8.82 0.70 -6.73
C THR A 376 9.19 -0.76 -7.01
N MET A 377 8.21 -1.58 -7.37
CA MET A 377 8.44 -2.99 -7.74
C MET A 377 9.40 -3.10 -8.93
N TYR A 378 9.17 -2.35 -10.01
CA TYR A 378 10.07 -2.41 -11.18
C TYR A 378 11.49 -1.95 -10.84
N ILE A 379 11.65 -0.89 -10.04
CA ILE A 379 12.95 -0.41 -9.56
C ILE A 379 13.67 -1.51 -8.78
N LYS A 380 12.99 -2.07 -7.77
CA LYS A 380 13.57 -3.08 -6.88
C LYS A 380 13.87 -4.41 -7.57
N CYS A 381 13.19 -4.70 -8.68
CA CYS A 381 13.48 -5.84 -9.57
C CYS A 381 14.56 -5.53 -10.63
N GLY A 382 15.22 -4.38 -10.56
CA GLY A 382 16.30 -4.01 -11.48
C GLY A 382 15.82 -3.69 -12.91
N ASN A 383 14.59 -3.22 -13.09
CA ASN A 383 14.03 -2.85 -14.40
C ASN A 383 13.62 -1.37 -14.44
N LEU A 384 14.63 -0.52 -14.44
CA LEU A 384 14.46 0.93 -14.38
C LEU A 384 13.75 1.50 -15.62
N ASP A 385 13.94 0.90 -16.81
CA ASP A 385 13.27 1.34 -18.04
C ASP A 385 11.74 1.21 -17.96
N LYS A 386 11.27 0.09 -17.39
CA LYS A 386 9.82 -0.08 -17.18
C LYS A 386 9.28 0.88 -16.11
N ALA A 387 10.03 1.08 -15.02
CA ALA A 387 9.67 2.08 -14.00
C ALA A 387 9.53 3.48 -14.62
N LYS A 388 10.51 3.89 -15.44
CA LYS A 388 10.50 5.16 -16.17
C LYS A 388 9.29 5.30 -17.09
N LYS A 389 8.97 4.23 -17.85
CA LYS A 389 7.78 4.23 -18.72
C LYS A 389 6.48 4.42 -17.94
N VAL A 390 6.32 3.67 -16.84
CA VAL A 390 5.14 3.80 -15.97
C VAL A 390 5.05 5.20 -15.39
N PHE A 391 6.15 5.74 -14.86
CA PHE A 391 6.22 7.08 -14.31
C PHE A 391 5.89 8.17 -15.34
N SER A 392 6.37 8.04 -16.59
CA SER A 392 6.12 9.04 -17.64
C SER A 392 4.69 9.04 -18.17
N MET A 393 3.99 7.90 -18.09
CA MET A 393 2.63 7.73 -18.61
C MET A 393 1.54 8.13 -17.61
N PHE A 394 1.87 8.24 -16.33
CA PHE A 394 0.88 8.49 -15.28
C PHE A 394 0.82 9.97 -14.86
N GLU A 395 -0.40 10.51 -14.77
CA GLU A 395 -0.70 11.86 -14.28
C GLU A 395 -2.03 11.87 -13.49
N PRO A 396 -2.15 12.65 -12.41
CA PRO A 396 -1.08 13.43 -11.75
C PRO A 396 -0.14 12.54 -10.91
N LYS A 397 1.13 12.93 -10.84
CA LYS A 397 2.13 12.26 -10.00
C LYS A 397 2.06 12.74 -8.56
N ASP A 398 2.16 11.83 -7.60
CA ASP A 398 2.32 12.16 -6.19
C ASP A 398 3.80 12.23 -5.76
N VAL A 399 4.05 12.69 -4.54
CA VAL A 399 5.40 12.79 -3.97
C VAL A 399 6.07 11.41 -3.87
N VAL A 400 5.30 10.34 -3.64
CA VAL A 400 5.82 8.97 -3.48
C VAL A 400 6.40 8.46 -4.80
N MET A 401 5.76 8.75 -5.94
CA MET A 401 6.29 8.39 -7.26
C MET A 401 7.61 9.10 -7.55
N TRP A 402 7.70 10.40 -7.26
CA TRP A 402 8.93 11.17 -7.42
C TRP A 402 10.04 10.60 -6.52
N ASN A 403 9.76 10.35 -5.24
CA ASN A 403 10.70 9.76 -4.29
C ASN A 403 11.20 8.40 -4.75
N SER A 404 10.29 7.54 -5.26
CA SER A 404 10.66 6.22 -5.78
C SER A 404 11.61 6.33 -6.97
N MET A 405 11.37 7.26 -7.89
CA MET A 405 12.26 7.46 -9.04
C MET A 405 13.62 8.04 -8.64
N ILE A 406 13.66 9.07 -7.78
CA ILE A 406 14.91 9.68 -7.31
C ILE A 406 15.77 8.63 -6.60
N THR A 407 15.20 7.92 -5.63
CA THR A 407 15.89 6.86 -4.87
C THR A 407 16.27 5.69 -5.79
N GLY A 408 15.39 5.34 -6.73
CA GLY A 408 15.63 4.30 -7.71
C GLY A 408 16.84 4.60 -8.59
N TYR A 409 16.92 5.76 -9.20
CA TYR A 409 18.07 6.18 -10.00
C TYR A 409 19.36 6.20 -9.18
N ALA A 410 19.31 6.73 -7.94
CA ALA A 410 20.46 6.73 -7.03
C ALA A 410 20.95 5.31 -6.75
N GLN A 411 20.05 4.39 -6.36
CA GLN A 411 20.39 3.00 -6.05
C GLN A 411 20.96 2.23 -7.27
N HIS A 412 20.57 2.60 -8.48
CA HIS A 412 21.09 2.01 -9.71
C HIS A 412 22.43 2.61 -10.19
N GLY A 413 23.02 3.53 -9.40
CA GLY A 413 24.29 4.18 -9.73
C GLY A 413 24.14 5.32 -10.76
N LEU A 414 22.92 5.75 -11.05
CA LEU A 414 22.57 6.82 -11.99
C LEU A 414 22.24 8.11 -11.22
N GLY A 415 23.19 8.56 -10.39
CA GLY A 415 22.95 9.69 -9.48
C GLY A 415 22.74 11.03 -10.18
N GLU A 416 23.30 11.24 -11.38
CA GLU A 416 23.04 12.46 -12.15
C GLU A 416 21.60 12.53 -12.64
N GLU A 417 21.05 11.39 -13.05
CA GLU A 417 19.65 11.25 -13.41
C GLU A 417 18.74 11.47 -12.19
N ALA A 418 19.14 10.94 -11.02
CA ALA A 418 18.40 11.14 -9.78
C ALA A 418 18.31 12.63 -9.42
N LEU A 419 19.41 13.37 -9.52
CA LEU A 419 19.44 14.81 -9.26
C LEU A 419 18.62 15.61 -10.29
N ARG A 420 18.63 15.21 -11.57
CA ARG A 420 17.74 15.81 -12.58
C ARG A 420 16.27 15.62 -12.25
N ILE A 421 15.85 14.41 -11.85
CA ILE A 421 14.47 14.14 -11.44
C ILE A 421 14.09 14.94 -10.18
N PHE A 422 15.03 15.16 -9.25
CA PHE A 422 14.83 16.01 -8.09
C PHE A 422 14.59 17.49 -8.50
N ASP A 423 15.35 18.00 -9.45
CA ASP A 423 15.14 19.35 -9.98
C ASP A 423 13.84 19.47 -10.77
N ASP A 424 13.50 18.48 -11.60
CA ASP A 424 12.22 18.41 -12.33
C ASP A 424 11.02 18.44 -11.37
N MET A 425 11.08 17.70 -10.26
CA MET A 425 10.05 17.71 -9.22
C MET A 425 9.81 19.14 -8.68
N ARG A 426 10.89 19.88 -8.43
CA ARG A 426 10.81 21.27 -7.95
C ARG A 426 10.26 22.21 -9.03
N LEU A 427 10.65 22.03 -10.29
CA LEU A 427 10.19 22.84 -11.42
C LEU A 427 8.69 22.71 -11.66
N VAL A 428 8.10 21.53 -11.45
CA VAL A 428 6.64 21.33 -11.54
C VAL A 428 5.89 21.83 -10.30
N GLY A 429 6.59 22.44 -9.32
CA GLY A 429 6.00 23.00 -8.11
C GLY A 429 5.68 21.98 -7.03
N MET A 430 6.15 20.74 -7.15
CA MET A 430 5.99 19.73 -6.13
C MET A 430 6.98 19.98 -4.99
N VAL A 431 6.48 20.03 -3.75
CA VAL A 431 7.31 20.30 -2.56
C VAL A 431 8.04 19.02 -2.15
N PRO A 432 9.39 19.00 -2.10
CA PRO A 432 10.17 17.90 -1.60
C PRO A 432 9.85 17.61 -0.11
N ASP A 433 9.74 16.35 0.24
CA ASP A 433 9.61 15.88 1.62
C ASP A 433 10.94 15.33 2.17
N ARG A 434 10.91 14.82 3.43
CA ARG A 434 12.09 14.23 4.07
C ARG A 434 12.70 13.10 3.24
N ILE A 435 11.87 12.24 2.64
CA ILE A 435 12.30 11.09 1.84
C ILE A 435 12.94 11.56 0.52
N THR A 436 12.40 12.62 -0.08
CA THR A 436 12.98 13.26 -1.28
C THR A 436 14.43 13.68 -1.04
N TYR A 437 14.69 14.35 0.09
CA TYR A 437 16.04 14.80 0.45
C TYR A 437 17.00 13.64 0.72
N VAL A 438 16.54 12.56 1.39
CA VAL A 438 17.33 11.33 1.57
C VAL A 438 17.72 10.75 0.20
N GLY A 439 16.80 10.68 -0.76
CA GLY A 439 17.07 10.20 -2.11
C GLY A 439 18.12 11.04 -2.85
N ALA A 440 17.99 12.37 -2.80
CA ALA A 440 18.92 13.31 -3.43
C ALA A 440 20.33 13.28 -2.78
N LEU A 441 20.41 13.24 -1.45
CA LEU A 441 21.67 13.10 -0.73
C LEU A 441 22.35 11.75 -0.99
N THR A 442 21.58 10.67 -1.09
CA THR A 442 22.09 9.36 -1.49
C THR A 442 22.67 9.39 -2.91
N ALA A 443 22.00 10.10 -3.84
CA ALA A 443 22.53 10.30 -5.20
C ALA A 443 23.88 11.04 -5.18
N CYS A 444 24.01 12.07 -4.36
CA CYS A 444 25.27 12.77 -4.15
C CYS A 444 26.37 11.87 -3.57
N SER A 445 26.01 11.04 -2.56
CA SER A 445 26.95 10.07 -1.95
C SER A 445 27.47 9.07 -2.96
N TYR A 446 26.60 8.53 -3.82
CA TYR A 446 27.00 7.51 -4.80
C TYR A 446 27.76 8.08 -6.02
N THR A 447 27.71 9.39 -6.24
CA THR A 447 28.43 10.08 -7.32
C THR A 447 29.63 10.90 -6.84
N GLY A 448 29.85 10.98 -5.52
CA GLY A 448 30.94 11.76 -4.93
C GLY A 448 30.76 13.28 -5.03
N LYS A 449 29.53 13.76 -5.25
CA LYS A 449 29.20 15.18 -5.42
C LYS A 449 29.05 15.90 -4.06
N VAL A 450 30.18 16.11 -3.37
CA VAL A 450 30.22 16.67 -2.01
C VAL A 450 29.63 18.09 -1.95
N LYS A 451 29.94 18.94 -2.93
CA LYS A 451 29.46 20.32 -2.95
C LYS A 451 27.94 20.36 -3.09
N GLU A 452 27.40 19.68 -4.09
CA GLU A 452 25.96 19.61 -4.33
C GLU A 452 25.22 19.00 -3.14
N GLY A 453 25.82 17.98 -2.49
CA GLY A 453 25.25 17.38 -1.28
C GLY A 453 25.14 18.35 -0.12
N ARG A 454 26.19 19.20 0.11
CA ARG A 454 26.13 20.26 1.12
C ARG A 454 25.07 21.32 0.78
N ASP A 455 24.99 21.72 -0.49
CA ASP A 455 24.00 22.71 -0.94
C ASP A 455 22.57 22.19 -0.75
N ILE A 456 22.31 20.91 -1.09
CA ILE A 456 21.01 20.25 -0.88
C ILE A 456 20.70 20.16 0.61
N PHE A 457 21.65 19.71 1.44
CA PHE A 457 21.46 19.57 2.88
C PHE A 457 21.13 20.92 3.54
N ASN A 458 21.87 21.97 3.23
CA ASN A 458 21.64 23.33 3.75
C ASN A 458 20.31 23.92 3.26
N SER A 459 19.83 23.50 2.08
CA SER A 459 18.56 23.98 1.53
C SER A 459 17.33 23.44 2.27
N MET A 460 17.46 22.39 3.06
CA MET A 460 16.33 21.78 3.80
C MET A 460 15.69 22.77 4.78
N ASP A 461 16.50 23.44 5.58
CA ASP A 461 16.01 24.37 6.60
C ASP A 461 15.54 25.70 5.97
N THR A 462 16.23 26.18 4.94
CA THR A 462 15.97 27.49 4.32
C THR A 462 14.79 27.49 3.36
N ASN A 463 14.62 26.44 2.54
CA ASN A 463 13.64 26.43 1.45
C ASN A 463 12.40 25.59 1.75
N SER A 464 12.51 24.58 2.63
CA SER A 464 11.43 23.61 2.86
C SER A 464 10.94 23.57 4.30
N ALA A 465 11.55 24.34 5.21
CA ALA A 465 11.29 24.30 6.66
C ALA A 465 11.34 22.87 7.25
N ILE A 466 12.15 21.99 6.64
CA ILE A 466 12.35 20.61 7.06
C ILE A 466 13.64 20.53 7.85
N ARG A 467 13.55 20.29 9.15
CA ARG A 467 14.73 20.05 9.97
C ARG A 467 15.39 18.72 9.61
N PRO A 468 16.72 18.69 9.33
CA PRO A 468 17.43 17.45 9.07
C PRO A 468 17.29 16.46 10.24
N GLY A 469 16.94 15.22 9.95
CA GLY A 469 16.87 14.10 10.89
C GLY A 469 18.07 13.18 10.75
N ALA A 470 18.14 12.12 11.59
CA ALA A 470 19.21 11.14 11.61
C ALA A 470 19.52 10.56 10.22
N GLU A 471 18.48 10.27 9.43
CA GLU A 471 18.59 9.75 8.07
C GLU A 471 19.34 10.69 7.10
N HIS A 472 19.17 12.01 7.24
CA HIS A 472 19.86 12.99 6.41
C HIS A 472 21.32 13.15 6.83
N TYR A 473 21.59 13.16 8.15
CA TYR A 473 22.95 13.13 8.69
C TYR A 473 23.70 11.87 8.27
N SER A 474 23.04 10.71 8.28
CA SER A 474 23.61 9.45 7.80
C SER A 474 24.05 9.55 6.33
N CYS A 475 23.24 10.12 5.45
CA CYS A 475 23.60 10.33 4.05
C CYS A 475 24.79 11.30 3.91
N MET A 476 24.85 12.36 4.71
CA MET A 476 25.98 13.30 4.70
C MET A 476 27.27 12.66 5.21
N VAL A 477 27.20 11.87 6.29
CA VAL A 477 28.34 11.11 6.81
C VAL A 477 28.85 10.09 5.78
N ASP A 478 27.96 9.38 5.09
CA ASP A 478 28.33 8.45 4.01
C ASP A 478 28.98 9.22 2.82
N LEU A 479 28.43 10.38 2.44
CA LEU A 479 29.00 11.23 1.38
C LEU A 479 30.41 11.71 1.73
N LEU A 480 30.59 12.34 2.89
CA LEU A 480 31.88 12.83 3.36
C LEU A 480 32.88 11.69 3.56
N GLY A 481 32.41 10.60 4.14
CA GLY A 481 33.20 9.40 4.37
C GLY A 481 33.76 8.79 3.09
N ARG A 482 32.91 8.61 2.06
CA ARG A 482 33.34 8.10 0.72
C ARG A 482 34.32 9.06 0.03
N ALA A 483 34.14 10.34 0.24
CA ALA A 483 35.07 11.35 -0.31
C ALA A 483 36.40 11.46 0.45
N GLY A 484 36.59 10.70 1.53
CA GLY A 484 37.80 10.71 2.35
C GLY A 484 37.86 11.82 3.39
N CYS A 485 36.79 12.61 3.57
CA CYS A 485 36.71 13.68 4.56
C CYS A 485 36.27 13.12 5.93
N LEU A 486 37.04 12.17 6.47
CA LEU A 486 36.66 11.38 7.66
C LEU A 486 36.53 12.23 8.93
N GLU A 487 37.44 13.21 9.11
CA GLU A 487 37.43 14.09 10.28
C GLU A 487 36.21 15.03 10.25
N GLU A 488 35.88 15.58 9.08
CA GLU A 488 34.66 16.40 8.90
C GLU A 488 33.40 15.56 9.15
N ALA A 489 33.38 14.30 8.71
CA ALA A 489 32.27 13.38 8.97
C ALA A 489 32.12 13.09 10.49
N LEU A 490 33.23 12.90 11.20
CA LEU A 490 33.24 12.71 12.66
C LEU A 490 32.75 13.97 13.39
N ASP A 491 33.19 15.15 12.95
CA ASP A 491 32.79 16.42 13.55
C ASP A 491 31.31 16.72 13.29
N LEU A 492 30.81 16.37 12.11
CA LEU A 492 29.37 16.44 11.81
C LEU A 492 28.56 15.59 12.79
N ILE A 493 29.02 14.35 13.09
CA ILE A 493 28.36 13.48 14.07
C ILE A 493 28.36 14.10 15.46
N LYS A 494 29.48 14.74 15.89
CA LYS A 494 29.58 15.37 17.21
C LYS A 494 28.70 16.61 17.36
N THR A 495 28.45 17.32 16.26
CA THR A 495 27.74 18.61 16.25
C THR A 495 26.27 18.52 15.88
N MET A 496 25.81 17.37 15.37
CA MET A 496 24.41 17.16 15.01
C MET A 496 23.47 17.29 16.21
N PRO A 497 22.26 17.89 16.03
CA PRO A 497 21.33 18.11 17.14
C PRO A 497 20.51 16.88 17.50
N VAL A 498 20.68 15.77 16.77
CA VAL A 498 19.97 14.49 16.95
C VAL A 498 20.97 13.46 17.49
N GLU A 499 20.52 12.55 18.36
CA GLU A 499 21.38 11.49 18.89
C GLU A 499 21.81 10.52 17.78
N PRO A 500 23.12 10.28 17.56
CA PRO A 500 23.60 9.41 16.49
C PRO A 500 23.20 7.95 16.72
N ASP A 501 22.58 7.34 15.73
CA ASP A 501 22.17 5.94 15.73
C ASP A 501 23.28 4.99 15.18
N ALA A 502 23.01 3.69 15.21
CA ALA A 502 23.92 2.68 14.70
C ALA A 502 24.18 2.81 13.18
N VAL A 503 23.24 3.38 12.41
CA VAL A 503 23.39 3.56 10.97
C VAL A 503 24.45 4.62 10.67
N ILE A 504 24.44 5.73 11.40
CA ILE A 504 25.40 6.83 11.27
C ILE A 504 26.82 6.36 11.60
N TRP A 505 27.01 5.69 12.74
CA TRP A 505 28.31 5.16 13.14
C TRP A 505 28.78 4.05 12.19
N GLY A 506 27.84 3.24 11.67
CA GLY A 506 28.10 2.22 10.65
C GLY A 506 28.59 2.81 9.33
N ALA A 507 28.01 3.92 8.89
CA ALA A 507 28.45 4.65 7.69
C ALA A 507 29.88 5.17 7.84
N LEU A 508 30.20 5.81 8.98
CA LEU A 508 31.55 6.28 9.28
C LEU A 508 32.57 5.12 9.34
N MET A 509 32.20 4.00 9.97
CA MET A 509 33.05 2.83 10.06
C MET A 509 33.31 2.18 8.69
N GLY A 510 32.28 2.15 7.83
CA GLY A 510 32.41 1.72 6.43
C GLY A 510 33.39 2.58 5.64
N ALA A 511 33.34 3.89 5.84
CA ALA A 511 34.27 4.86 5.25
C ALA A 511 35.70 4.67 5.76
N CYS A 512 35.88 4.45 7.07
CA CYS A 512 37.21 4.18 7.67
C CYS A 512 37.85 2.93 7.07
N ARG A 513 37.07 1.91 6.72
CA ARG A 513 37.57 0.73 6.02
C ARG A 513 38.10 1.07 4.62
N MET A 514 37.38 1.90 3.86
CA MET A 514 37.81 2.31 2.51
C MET A 514 39.12 3.10 2.53
N HIS A 515 39.26 3.98 3.51
CA HIS A 515 40.43 4.87 3.65
C HIS A 515 41.48 4.37 4.63
N LYS A 516 41.34 3.12 5.13
CA LYS A 516 42.30 2.48 6.07
C LYS A 516 42.64 3.30 7.30
N ASN A 517 41.66 4.02 7.84
CA ASN A 517 41.84 4.84 9.05
C ASN A 517 41.41 4.05 10.30
N ALA A 518 42.39 3.55 11.07
CA ALA A 518 42.11 2.76 12.25
C ALA A 518 41.66 3.58 13.46
N GLU A 519 42.13 4.81 13.59
CA GLU A 519 41.84 5.66 14.79
C GLU A 519 40.38 6.05 14.87
N ILE A 520 39.83 6.57 13.74
CA ILE A 520 38.41 6.94 13.68
C ILE A 520 37.51 5.69 13.70
N ALA A 521 38.01 4.56 13.12
CA ALA A 521 37.28 3.29 13.15
C ALA A 521 37.09 2.77 14.57
N GLU A 522 38.09 2.91 15.43
CA GLU A 522 38.04 2.51 16.88
C GLU A 522 36.97 3.32 17.62
N VAL A 523 36.88 4.62 17.36
CA VAL A 523 35.84 5.48 17.93
C VAL A 523 34.45 5.05 17.48
N ALA A 524 34.27 4.84 16.16
CA ALA A 524 32.99 4.42 15.59
C ALA A 524 32.57 3.01 16.11
N ALA A 525 33.52 2.08 16.16
CA ALA A 525 33.26 0.73 16.66
C ALA A 525 32.84 0.72 18.13
N ARG A 526 33.51 1.50 19.00
CA ARG A 526 33.13 1.62 20.40
C ARG A 526 31.70 2.07 20.55
N LYS A 527 31.28 3.08 19.79
CA LYS A 527 29.91 3.62 19.80
C LYS A 527 28.90 2.62 19.28
N LEU A 528 29.21 1.90 18.21
CA LEU A 528 28.35 0.82 17.69
C LEU A 528 28.14 -0.30 18.71
N LEU A 529 29.19 -0.68 19.44
CA LEU A 529 29.11 -1.74 20.45
C LEU A 529 28.37 -1.30 21.73
N GLU A 530 28.39 0.01 22.05
CA GLU A 530 27.53 0.59 23.10
C GLU A 530 26.06 0.49 22.70
N LEU A 531 25.71 0.77 21.40
CA LEU A 531 24.35 0.74 20.88
C LEU A 531 23.83 -0.68 20.62
N GLU A 532 24.70 -1.55 20.08
CA GLU A 532 24.35 -2.92 19.66
C GLU A 532 25.37 -3.95 20.22
N PRO A 533 25.32 -4.32 21.49
CA PRO A 533 26.32 -5.19 22.11
C PRO A 533 26.41 -6.60 21.51
N GLY A 534 25.36 -7.07 20.87
CA GLY A 534 25.29 -8.40 20.23
C GLY A 534 25.73 -8.44 18.76
N ASN A 535 26.05 -7.29 18.16
CA ASN A 535 26.39 -7.21 16.74
C ASN A 535 27.87 -7.57 16.49
N ALA A 536 28.12 -8.64 15.74
CA ALA A 536 29.46 -9.04 15.33
C ALA A 536 30.10 -8.11 14.28
N GLY A 537 29.29 -7.34 13.55
CA GLY A 537 29.73 -6.50 12.41
C GLY A 537 30.89 -5.56 12.73
N PRO A 538 30.82 -4.75 13.80
CA PRO A 538 31.90 -3.84 14.17
C PRO A 538 33.25 -4.53 14.44
N TYR A 539 33.23 -5.67 15.11
CA TYR A 539 34.47 -6.44 15.38
C TYR A 539 35.07 -6.99 14.06
N VAL A 540 34.22 -7.48 13.16
CA VAL A 540 34.68 -7.97 11.86
C VAL A 540 35.31 -6.84 11.05
N LEU A 541 34.68 -5.66 11.00
CA LEU A 541 35.20 -4.52 10.28
C LEU A 541 36.52 -3.99 10.88
N LEU A 542 36.63 -3.92 12.23
CA LEU A 542 37.88 -3.56 12.90
C LEU A 542 38.99 -4.55 12.56
N SER A 543 38.71 -5.85 12.63
CA SER A 543 39.70 -6.88 12.26
C SER A 543 40.24 -6.69 10.84
N HIS A 544 39.33 -6.30 9.88
CA HIS A 544 39.74 -5.96 8.53
C HIS A 544 40.63 -4.73 8.44
N ILE A 545 40.24 -3.66 9.16
CA ILE A 545 40.97 -2.39 9.13
C ILE A 545 42.40 -2.64 9.73
N TYR A 546 42.49 -3.34 10.85
CA TYR A 546 43.75 -3.67 11.48
C TYR A 546 44.62 -4.55 10.58
N THR A 547 44.04 -5.55 9.90
CA THR A 547 44.78 -6.36 8.92
C THR A 547 45.30 -5.48 7.76
N SER A 548 44.49 -4.57 7.23
CA SER A 548 44.86 -3.69 6.11
C SER A 548 45.89 -2.60 6.48
N THR A 549 46.05 -2.31 7.77
CA THR A 549 47.04 -1.35 8.35
C THR A 549 48.24 -2.02 8.94
N GLY A 550 48.37 -3.35 8.86
CA GLY A 550 49.52 -4.11 9.39
C GLY A 550 49.47 -4.38 10.92
N ARG A 551 48.35 -4.07 11.56
CA ARG A 551 48.13 -4.30 12.99
C ARG A 551 47.61 -5.73 13.26
N TRP A 552 48.46 -6.72 13.03
CA TRP A 552 48.10 -8.14 13.03
C TRP A 552 47.68 -8.68 14.40
N GLU A 553 48.29 -8.19 15.47
CA GLU A 553 47.98 -8.59 16.87
C GLU A 553 46.57 -8.18 17.21
N ASP A 554 46.21 -6.91 16.96
CA ASP A 554 44.90 -6.35 17.23
C ASP A 554 43.80 -7.07 16.36
N ALA A 555 44.10 -7.37 15.09
CA ALA A 555 43.24 -8.16 14.26
C ALA A 555 42.95 -9.57 14.80
N SER A 556 44.00 -10.25 15.33
CA SER A 556 43.86 -11.56 15.95
C SER A 556 43.03 -11.53 17.23
N GLU A 557 43.19 -10.49 18.03
CA GLU A 557 42.44 -10.28 19.27
C GLU A 557 40.94 -10.13 18.99
N MET A 558 40.56 -9.32 17.98
CA MET A 558 39.17 -9.17 17.57
C MET A 558 38.55 -10.49 17.08
N ARG A 559 39.28 -11.31 16.34
CA ARG A 559 38.81 -12.63 15.89
C ARG A 559 38.59 -13.60 17.05
N LYS A 560 39.50 -13.64 18.00
CA LYS A 560 39.36 -14.44 19.24
C LYS A 560 38.13 -14.00 20.04
N PHE A 561 37.88 -12.69 20.13
CA PHE A 561 36.74 -12.15 20.84
C PHE A 561 35.41 -12.59 20.20
N ILE A 562 35.28 -12.51 18.85
CA ILE A 562 34.12 -12.98 18.13
C ILE A 562 33.83 -14.46 18.39
N SER A 563 34.88 -15.29 18.34
CA SER A 563 34.79 -16.74 18.57
C SER A 563 34.38 -17.08 20.00
N SER A 564 34.92 -16.36 21.00
CA SER A 564 34.65 -16.62 22.42
C SER A 564 33.20 -16.28 22.85
N ARG A 565 32.53 -15.35 22.13
CA ARG A 565 31.17 -14.93 22.45
C ARG A 565 30.08 -15.58 21.56
N HIS A 566 30.47 -16.54 20.74
CA HIS A 566 29.54 -17.22 19.80
C HIS A 566 28.64 -16.26 19.04
N LEU A 567 29.18 -15.11 18.62
CA LEU A 567 28.40 -14.11 17.85
C LEU A 567 28.07 -14.68 16.47
N ASN A 568 26.78 -14.83 16.20
CA ASN A 568 26.29 -15.39 14.94
C ASN A 568 26.52 -14.41 13.80
N LYS A 569 27.12 -14.90 12.72
CA LYS A 569 27.19 -14.18 11.44
C LYS A 569 26.05 -14.64 10.55
N SER A 570 25.31 -13.70 9.99
CA SER A 570 24.37 -14.03 8.91
C SER A 570 25.15 -14.56 7.69
N PRO A 571 24.81 -15.74 7.16
CA PRO A 571 25.48 -16.27 5.98
C PRO A 571 25.21 -15.39 4.75
N GLY A 572 26.22 -15.25 3.88
CA GLY A 572 26.05 -14.58 2.60
C GLY A 572 25.18 -15.43 1.68
N CYS A 573 24.02 -14.91 1.30
CA CYS A 573 23.08 -15.55 0.39
C CYS A 573 22.91 -14.72 -0.87
N SER A 574 22.82 -15.40 -2.03
CA SER A 574 22.42 -14.78 -3.29
C SER A 574 21.31 -15.59 -3.94
N TRP A 575 20.45 -14.94 -4.70
CA TRP A 575 19.36 -15.64 -5.38
C TRP A 575 19.08 -15.07 -6.77
N ILE A 576 18.46 -15.89 -7.59
CA ILE A 576 18.04 -15.56 -8.94
C ILE A 576 16.64 -16.13 -9.19
N GLU A 577 15.79 -15.37 -9.86
CA GLU A 577 14.51 -15.86 -10.37
C GLU A 577 14.69 -16.50 -11.74
N TYR A 578 14.30 -17.76 -11.87
CA TYR A 578 14.24 -18.45 -13.16
C TYR A 578 13.08 -19.48 -13.18
N GLY A 579 12.36 -19.56 -14.28
CA GLY A 579 11.24 -20.51 -14.43
C GLY A 579 10.15 -20.35 -13.37
N LYS A 580 9.91 -19.10 -12.92
CA LYS A 580 8.96 -18.77 -11.86
C LYS A 580 9.30 -19.42 -10.49
N ARG A 581 10.58 -19.63 -10.23
CA ARG A 581 11.13 -20.12 -8.97
C ARG A 581 12.32 -19.26 -8.56
N VAL A 582 12.47 -19.11 -7.26
CA VAL A 582 13.64 -18.48 -6.67
C VAL A 582 14.68 -19.56 -6.37
N HIS A 583 15.85 -19.43 -6.93
CA HIS A 583 16.99 -20.31 -6.70
C HIS A 583 17.96 -19.62 -5.76
N LEU A 584 18.16 -20.20 -4.58
CA LEU A 584 18.99 -19.65 -3.51
C LEU A 584 20.36 -20.32 -3.50
N PHE A 585 21.42 -19.53 -3.29
CA PHE A 585 22.80 -19.96 -3.17
C PHE A 585 23.40 -19.39 -1.90
N THR A 586 24.12 -20.23 -1.15
CA THR A 586 24.85 -19.85 0.08
C THR A 586 26.35 -19.99 -0.12
N SER A 587 27.12 -19.12 0.52
CA SER A 587 28.58 -19.18 0.42
C SER A 587 29.11 -20.47 1.05
N GLY A 588 29.88 -21.24 0.30
CA GLY A 588 30.47 -22.50 0.74
C GLY A 588 29.64 -23.77 0.55
N GLU A 589 28.32 -23.64 0.27
CA GLU A 589 27.41 -24.80 0.16
C GLU A 589 26.89 -25.00 -1.26
N VAL A 590 27.76 -25.26 -2.22
CA VAL A 590 27.34 -25.52 -3.62
C VAL A 590 26.47 -26.76 -3.74
N LEU A 591 26.67 -27.73 -2.83
CA LEU A 591 25.97 -29.03 -2.85
C LEU A 591 24.48 -28.93 -2.51
N ALA A 592 24.01 -27.82 -1.93
CA ALA A 592 22.62 -27.64 -1.54
C ALA A 592 21.67 -27.47 -2.76
N HIS A 593 22.18 -27.07 -3.91
CA HIS A 593 21.33 -26.86 -5.10
C HIS A 593 21.17 -28.17 -5.90
N PRO A 594 19.94 -28.52 -6.38
CA PRO A 594 19.71 -29.75 -7.17
C PRO A 594 20.59 -29.89 -8.41
N GLU A 595 20.98 -28.78 -9.03
CA GLU A 595 21.79 -28.75 -10.24
C GLU A 595 23.27 -28.42 -9.94
N HIS A 596 23.75 -28.71 -8.74
CA HIS A 596 25.10 -28.34 -8.29
C HIS A 596 26.23 -28.79 -9.24
N ALA A 597 26.13 -30.02 -9.82
CA ALA A 597 27.16 -30.57 -10.68
C ALA A 597 27.39 -29.73 -11.98
N ILE A 598 26.33 -29.17 -12.53
CA ILE A 598 26.38 -28.33 -13.72
C ILE A 598 26.93 -26.93 -13.36
N ILE A 599 26.53 -26.42 -12.20
CA ILE A 599 27.00 -25.12 -11.66
C ILE A 599 28.49 -25.18 -11.41
N LEU A 600 29.01 -26.26 -10.79
CA LEU A 600 30.45 -26.48 -10.57
C LEU A 600 31.23 -26.44 -11.85
N LYS A 601 30.81 -27.20 -12.88
CA LYS A 601 31.47 -27.19 -14.22
C LYS A 601 31.49 -25.80 -14.85
N MET A 602 30.41 -25.02 -14.66
CA MET A 602 30.35 -23.65 -15.17
C MET A 602 31.33 -22.76 -14.42
N LEU A 603 31.41 -22.87 -13.09
CA LEU A 603 32.35 -22.10 -12.25
C LEU A 603 33.81 -22.41 -12.66
N GLU A 604 34.16 -23.68 -12.87
CA GLU A 604 35.50 -24.09 -13.37
C GLU A 604 35.82 -23.48 -14.75
N LYS A 605 34.84 -23.50 -15.66
CA LYS A 605 34.97 -22.85 -16.96
C LYS A 605 35.20 -21.34 -16.85
N LEU A 606 34.42 -20.68 -16.00
CA LEU A 606 34.55 -19.24 -15.77
C LEU A 606 35.90 -18.86 -15.18
N ASP A 607 36.40 -19.65 -14.23
CA ASP A 607 37.73 -19.41 -13.63
C ASP A 607 38.85 -19.52 -14.66
N GLY A 608 38.82 -20.53 -15.57
CA GLY A 608 39.76 -20.61 -16.64
C GLY A 608 39.77 -19.36 -17.53
N LEU A 609 38.56 -18.92 -17.95
CA LEU A 609 38.41 -17.71 -18.78
C LEU A 609 38.84 -16.41 -18.05
N LEU A 610 38.59 -16.34 -16.73
CA LEU A 610 39.03 -15.21 -15.90
C LEU A 610 40.56 -15.15 -15.82
N MET A 611 41.26 -16.29 -15.60
CA MET A 611 42.70 -16.36 -15.56
C MET A 611 43.31 -15.98 -16.91
N GLU A 612 42.76 -16.47 -18.01
CA GLU A 612 43.19 -16.11 -19.39
C GLU A 612 43.03 -14.60 -19.66
N SER A 613 42.05 -13.98 -19.01
CA SER A 613 41.79 -12.53 -19.12
C SER A 613 42.62 -11.68 -18.15
N GLY A 614 43.57 -12.28 -17.41
CA GLY A 614 44.47 -11.58 -16.49
C GLY A 614 43.86 -11.29 -15.11
N TYR A 615 42.76 -11.97 -14.71
CA TYR A 615 42.21 -11.85 -13.38
C TYR A 615 43.11 -12.55 -12.35
N SER A 616 43.38 -11.85 -11.26
CA SER A 616 44.01 -12.39 -10.06
C SER A 616 43.08 -12.24 -8.87
N ALA A 617 42.80 -13.33 -8.18
CA ALA A 617 41.94 -13.29 -7.00
C ALA A 617 42.58 -12.47 -5.88
N ASP A 618 41.80 -11.60 -5.27
CA ASP A 618 42.28 -10.79 -4.14
C ASP A 618 41.90 -11.49 -2.81
N GLY A 619 42.86 -12.24 -2.27
CA GLY A 619 42.75 -12.97 -1.00
C GLY A 619 42.51 -12.08 0.21
N SER A 620 42.68 -10.74 0.11
CA SER A 620 42.43 -9.81 1.20
C SER A 620 40.96 -9.76 1.65
N PHE A 621 40.05 -10.20 0.77
CA PHE A 621 38.61 -10.28 1.08
C PHE A 621 38.19 -11.57 1.77
N VAL A 622 39.11 -12.55 1.95
CA VAL A 622 38.87 -13.77 2.73
C VAL A 622 39.33 -13.58 4.17
N LEU A 623 38.39 -13.74 5.10
CA LEU A 623 38.58 -13.47 6.52
C LEU A 623 39.27 -14.62 7.26
N HIS A 624 39.38 -15.79 6.66
CA HIS A 624 39.98 -16.98 7.29
C HIS A 624 41.48 -16.91 7.17
N ASP A 625 42.15 -17.32 8.29
CA ASP A 625 43.60 -17.45 8.31
C ASP A 625 43.99 -18.80 7.70
N VAL A 626 43.98 -18.82 6.37
CA VAL A 626 44.26 -19.95 5.50
C VAL A 626 45.26 -19.51 4.45
N ASP A 627 45.93 -20.47 3.79
CA ASP A 627 46.90 -20.18 2.71
C ASP A 627 46.21 -19.50 1.50
N GLU A 628 47.02 -18.90 0.64
CA GLU A 628 46.53 -18.16 -0.56
C GLU A 628 45.76 -19.04 -1.54
N GLU A 629 46.08 -20.32 -1.59
CA GLU A 629 45.39 -21.27 -2.47
C GLU A 629 44.00 -21.57 -1.95
N GLN A 630 43.84 -21.75 -0.63
CA GLN A 630 42.57 -21.95 0.05
C GLN A 630 41.70 -20.67 0.01
N LYS A 631 42.34 -19.49 0.11
CA LYS A 631 41.63 -18.21 -0.05
C LYS A 631 41.03 -18.09 -1.46
N THR A 632 41.84 -18.34 -2.49
CA THR A 632 41.41 -18.32 -3.87
C THR A 632 40.29 -19.33 -4.15
N HIS A 633 40.44 -20.54 -3.58
CA HIS A 633 39.39 -21.56 -3.65
C HIS A 633 38.08 -21.12 -2.98
N SER A 634 38.14 -20.48 -1.81
CA SER A 634 36.97 -19.98 -1.11
C SER A 634 36.22 -18.89 -1.91
N LEU A 635 36.94 -17.96 -2.55
CA LEU A 635 36.38 -16.89 -3.39
C LEU A 635 35.59 -17.42 -4.60
N ARG A 636 36.02 -18.54 -5.16
CA ARG A 636 35.35 -19.22 -6.28
C ARG A 636 33.90 -19.58 -5.96
N TYR A 637 33.63 -19.99 -4.73
CA TYR A 637 32.33 -20.49 -4.29
C TYR A 637 31.50 -19.45 -3.51
N HIS A 638 31.82 -18.17 -3.68
CA HIS A 638 30.93 -17.13 -3.17
C HIS A 638 29.55 -17.23 -3.82
N SER A 639 28.50 -16.98 -3.03
CA SER A 639 27.09 -17.16 -3.43
C SER A 639 26.73 -16.39 -4.71
N GLU A 640 27.29 -15.19 -4.90
CA GLU A 640 27.06 -14.38 -6.10
C GLU A 640 27.67 -15.01 -7.37
N ARG A 641 28.84 -15.62 -7.28
CA ARG A 641 29.45 -16.33 -8.43
C ARG A 641 28.64 -17.56 -8.82
N GLN A 642 28.14 -18.31 -7.84
CA GLN A 642 27.24 -19.44 -8.08
C GLN A 642 25.96 -19.02 -8.78
N ALA A 643 25.32 -17.92 -8.30
CA ALA A 643 24.12 -17.37 -8.90
C ALA A 643 24.34 -16.87 -10.32
N VAL A 644 25.48 -16.21 -10.61
CA VAL A 644 25.87 -15.79 -11.96
C VAL A 644 26.09 -16.99 -12.86
N ALA A 645 26.80 -18.02 -12.41
CA ALA A 645 27.04 -19.26 -13.17
C ALA A 645 25.72 -19.96 -13.53
N TYR A 646 24.79 -20.05 -12.57
CA TYR A 646 23.46 -20.58 -12.84
C TYR A 646 22.68 -19.71 -13.83
N GLY A 647 22.75 -18.39 -13.71
CA GLY A 647 22.14 -17.46 -14.64
C GLY A 647 22.66 -17.63 -16.08
N LEU A 648 23.96 -17.81 -16.26
CA LEU A 648 24.57 -18.08 -17.56
C LEU A 648 24.09 -19.40 -18.18
N LEU A 649 23.78 -20.40 -17.35
CA LEU A 649 23.27 -21.70 -17.81
C LEU A 649 21.80 -21.65 -18.24
N LYS A 650 21.00 -20.83 -17.57
CA LYS A 650 19.54 -20.90 -17.67
C LYS A 650 18.89 -19.71 -18.38
N VAL A 651 19.39 -18.51 -18.15
CA VAL A 651 18.78 -17.29 -18.71
C VAL A 651 19.11 -17.21 -20.20
N PRO A 652 18.12 -17.10 -21.10
CA PRO A 652 18.34 -17.01 -22.54
C PRO A 652 19.33 -15.91 -22.92
N GLU A 653 20.08 -16.13 -24.03
CA GLU A 653 20.96 -15.11 -24.57
C GLU A 653 20.22 -13.82 -24.90
N GLY A 654 20.87 -12.68 -24.68
CA GLY A 654 20.26 -11.34 -24.87
C GLY A 654 19.39 -10.85 -23.70
N MET A 655 19.09 -11.72 -22.72
CA MET A 655 18.38 -11.30 -21.51
C MET A 655 19.35 -11.01 -20.37
N PRO A 656 19.16 -9.92 -19.59
CA PRO A 656 19.99 -9.62 -18.42
C PRO A 656 19.89 -10.70 -17.35
N ILE A 657 21.02 -11.08 -16.75
CA ILE A 657 21.07 -11.96 -15.58
C ILE A 657 20.90 -11.11 -14.33
N ARG A 658 19.84 -11.34 -13.55
CA ARG A 658 19.55 -10.57 -12.33
C ARG A 658 19.83 -11.40 -11.10
N VAL A 659 20.83 -10.97 -10.32
CA VAL A 659 21.26 -11.62 -9.08
C VAL A 659 20.98 -10.69 -7.91
N MET A 660 20.41 -11.23 -6.85
CA MET A 660 20.15 -10.52 -5.60
C MET A 660 21.07 -11.09 -4.52
N LYS A 661 21.51 -10.24 -3.59
CA LYS A 661 22.40 -10.59 -2.47
C LYS A 661 21.96 -9.88 -1.19
N ASN A 662 21.95 -10.60 -0.08
CA ASN A 662 21.60 -10.05 1.24
C ASN A 662 22.70 -9.18 1.88
N LEU A 663 23.94 -9.35 1.47
CA LEU A 663 25.11 -8.61 1.94
C LEU A 663 25.70 -7.76 0.84
N ARG A 664 26.58 -6.82 1.20
CA ARG A 664 27.38 -6.07 0.20
C ARG A 664 28.29 -7.02 -0.59
N VAL A 665 28.38 -6.83 -1.90
CA VAL A 665 29.29 -7.59 -2.75
C VAL A 665 30.74 -7.28 -2.38
N CYS A 666 31.61 -8.30 -2.32
CA CYS A 666 33.04 -8.06 -2.05
C CYS A 666 33.77 -7.55 -3.30
N GLY A 667 34.91 -6.86 -3.12
CA GLY A 667 35.67 -6.27 -4.21
C GLY A 667 36.16 -7.29 -5.22
N ASP A 668 36.53 -8.47 -4.76
CA ASP A 668 36.94 -9.57 -5.63
C ASP A 668 35.79 -10.06 -6.53
N CYS A 669 34.61 -10.36 -5.97
CA CYS A 669 33.44 -10.74 -6.74
C CYS A 669 32.99 -9.64 -7.70
N HIS A 670 33.06 -8.36 -7.28
CA HIS A 670 32.73 -7.24 -8.14
C HIS A 670 33.66 -7.21 -9.37
N SER A 671 34.98 -7.36 -9.19
CA SER A 671 35.95 -7.39 -10.26
C SER A 671 35.77 -8.59 -11.17
N ALA A 672 35.53 -9.77 -10.58
CA ALA A 672 35.29 -11.00 -11.33
C ALA A 672 34.01 -10.90 -12.19
N ILE A 673 32.88 -10.42 -11.62
CA ILE A 673 31.61 -10.29 -12.35
C ILE A 673 31.72 -9.26 -13.49
N LYS A 674 32.51 -8.20 -13.32
CA LYS A 674 32.83 -7.22 -14.36
C LYS A 674 33.47 -7.90 -15.57
N LEU A 675 34.46 -8.74 -15.31
CA LEU A 675 35.15 -9.52 -16.38
C LEU A 675 34.25 -10.60 -16.97
N ILE A 676 33.48 -11.32 -16.15
CA ILE A 676 32.50 -12.31 -16.63
C ILE A 676 31.53 -11.66 -17.61
N ALA A 677 30.97 -10.48 -17.26
CA ALA A 677 30.06 -9.75 -18.15
C ALA A 677 30.71 -9.41 -19.50
N LYS A 678 31.99 -9.03 -19.51
CA LYS A 678 32.75 -8.76 -20.72
C LYS A 678 33.01 -10.04 -21.54
N ILE A 679 33.51 -11.09 -20.90
CA ILE A 679 33.90 -12.37 -21.56
C ILE A 679 32.65 -13.04 -22.17
N THR A 680 31.52 -13.00 -21.47
CA THR A 680 30.28 -13.65 -21.91
C THR A 680 29.39 -12.75 -22.75
N SER A 681 29.76 -11.48 -22.93
CA SER A 681 28.93 -10.45 -23.60
C SER A 681 27.50 -10.40 -23.05
N ARG A 682 27.36 -10.60 -21.72
CA ARG A 682 26.09 -10.63 -21.03
C ARG A 682 25.96 -9.44 -20.05
N GLU A 683 24.82 -8.78 -20.08
CA GLU A 683 24.49 -7.84 -19.02
C GLU A 683 24.17 -8.62 -17.73
N ILE A 684 24.84 -8.26 -16.64
CA ILE A 684 24.60 -8.81 -15.30
C ILE A 684 24.18 -7.66 -14.40
N VAL A 685 23.02 -7.79 -13.78
CA VAL A 685 22.48 -6.84 -12.80
C VAL A 685 22.54 -7.49 -11.44
N LEU A 686 23.42 -7.02 -10.57
CA LEU A 686 23.53 -7.50 -9.21
C LEU A 686 22.99 -6.42 -8.25
N ARG A 687 22.01 -6.79 -7.44
CA ARG A 687 21.53 -5.97 -6.31
C ARG A 687 22.13 -6.50 -5.04
N ASP A 688 22.91 -5.69 -4.34
CA ASP A 688 23.38 -5.98 -2.99
C ASP A 688 22.54 -5.26 -1.90
N ALA A 689 22.96 -5.32 -0.65
CA ALA A 689 22.23 -4.69 0.46
C ALA A 689 22.06 -3.17 0.28
N ASN A 690 22.95 -2.50 -0.47
CA ASN A 690 23.00 -1.05 -0.57
C ASN A 690 22.47 -0.53 -1.90
N ARG A 691 22.85 -1.17 -3.02
CA ARG A 691 22.57 -0.67 -4.36
C ARG A 691 22.60 -1.74 -5.45
N PHE A 692 22.33 -1.30 -6.68
CA PHE A 692 22.49 -2.10 -7.90
C PHE A 692 23.85 -1.85 -8.54
N HIS A 693 24.40 -2.92 -9.11
CA HIS A 693 25.59 -2.93 -9.96
C HIS A 693 25.18 -3.47 -11.32
N HIS A 694 25.20 -2.62 -12.33
CA HIS A 694 24.97 -3.01 -13.73
C HIS A 694 26.31 -3.26 -14.38
N PHE A 695 26.62 -4.51 -14.62
CA PHE A 695 27.84 -4.93 -15.31
C PHE A 695 27.54 -5.14 -16.79
N ASN A 696 28.22 -4.40 -17.61
CA ASN A 696 28.12 -4.53 -19.06
C ASN A 696 29.47 -4.19 -19.70
N ASP A 697 29.94 -5.03 -20.66
CA ASP A 697 31.19 -4.85 -21.40
C ASP A 697 32.43 -4.48 -20.54
N GLY A 698 32.56 -5.11 -19.37
CA GLY A 698 33.67 -4.86 -18.45
C GLY A 698 33.57 -3.60 -17.61
N PHE A 699 32.45 -2.88 -17.65
CA PHE A 699 32.16 -1.69 -16.83
C PHE A 699 31.08 -1.98 -15.83
N CYS A 700 31.06 -1.19 -14.73
CA CYS A 700 29.97 -1.19 -13.77
C CYS A 700 29.37 0.21 -13.64
N SER A 701 28.04 0.29 -13.47
CA SER A 701 27.33 1.58 -13.24
C SER A 701 27.85 2.35 -12.03
N CYS A 702 28.44 1.67 -11.05
CA CYS A 702 29.04 2.30 -9.87
C CYS A 702 30.37 3.02 -10.14
N LYS A 703 30.96 2.87 -11.34
CA LYS A 703 32.27 3.45 -11.71
C LYS A 703 33.38 3.09 -10.71
N ASP A 704 33.28 1.93 -10.09
CA ASP A 704 34.17 1.44 -9.02
C ASP A 704 34.19 2.34 -7.76
N TYR A 705 33.24 3.26 -7.63
CA TYR A 705 33.01 4.11 -6.47
C TYR A 705 31.89 3.53 -5.58
N TRP A 706 32.25 2.59 -4.70
CA TRP A 706 31.27 1.82 -3.95
C TRP A 706 31.81 1.33 -2.58
#